data_e9f633bf52ecd9fbd26132d1c0f8e692
#
_entry.id   e9f633bf52ecd9fbd26132d1c0f8e692
#
_cell.length_a   1.000
_cell.length_b   1.000
_cell.length_c   1.000
_cell.angle_alpha   90.00
_cell.angle_beta   90.00
_cell.angle_gamma   90.00
#
_symmetry.space_group_name_H-M   'P 1'
#
loop_
_entity.id
_entity.type
_entity.pdbx_description
1 polymer ?
#
loop_
_entity_poly.entity_id
_entity_poly.type
_entity_poly.pdbx_seq_one_letter_code
_entity_poly.pdbx_strand_id
1 'polypeptide(L)'
;MKNKLIYTLAFLLSGTFLFSSCEDILKVDSNRVEYEFDDWTLNDSVYSVLGILKAVQGVGDRQVLINELRADLVSINEAKAVIDIQELSRSVFNLNTNKYLDVKDYYAIINNCNIYLARVDTTLEKNNIKLMLPEYVAVKSVRAWTYLQLAINYNNVPYFTDPILTHSAAEEVMNKPMLTRNEIINKLIADIMPYENPAAYPMPAWDKDGKVLKFGYGDNGTEVETKRLFVPIRMLLGELYLWKGDYKNAARFYYSQIVGSGTNETEKKYTDYGHKASYSGEGGKNMNNGFIGLFAAKSFDSNSSNIFTIIPFANSDLHGTTSELAAIFSPPGEVGAAQVVASPGIQSLSKRQIYRYYEGEDPKAPKVVEYSHFYEYPGDLRIKATTYSQRGNDEAKTEYKNIIGKFNFEEGNIGLESEFTSKIRTTFIILQRKEHAYLRFAEALIGLEREGYKGAMELAMIVLKEGVKSSYQLLKNPVYAERVKLNADGDTLYNYIIENKDTIDIQPRMEKYLASCTDSLRYSFAAEDFRDNKGIHSRGSGDSERNIYYALTDTCIARYLGLTEVEDKIETIKRPITYQDSLNYIADLVIDELALEFAWEGTRFGDLIRFAKAMDDNDVLAKRVAGRAFDNDVTYRSAEFQLDAELYAKMLNEANWYLPLPGDVVQPVDPEDVPTGELPE
;
A
#
# COMPACT_ATOMS: atom_id res chain seq x y z
N MET A 1 59.31 -40.02 -41.74
CA MET A 1 59.55 -38.61 -41.32
C MET A 1 58.61 -37.62 -41.97
N LYS A 2 58.09 -37.86 -43.18
CA LYS A 2 57.14 -36.89 -43.83
C LYS A 2 55.75 -36.71 -43.12
N ASN A 3 55.23 -37.80 -42.54
CA ASN A 3 53.93 -37.74 -41.88
C ASN A 3 53.87 -36.98 -40.53
N LYS A 4 55.02 -36.96 -39.79
CA LYS A 4 55.12 -36.22 -38.53
C LYS A 4 55.17 -34.68 -38.75
N LEU A 5 55.76 -34.28 -39.89
CA LEU A 5 55.85 -32.87 -40.26
C LEU A 5 54.47 -32.29 -40.66
N ILE A 6 53.62 -33.11 -41.31
CA ILE A 6 52.26 -32.72 -41.70
C ILE A 6 51.35 -32.54 -40.50
N TYR A 7 51.44 -33.42 -39.48
CA TYR A 7 50.66 -33.28 -38.23
C TYR A 7 51.13 -32.12 -37.35
N THR A 8 52.41 -31.79 -37.36
CA THR A 8 52.96 -30.64 -36.60
C THR A 8 52.59 -29.34 -37.31
N LEU A 9 52.56 -29.31 -38.63
CA LEU A 9 52.10 -28.14 -39.39
C LEU A 9 50.58 -27.94 -39.32
N ALA A 10 49.78 -29.02 -39.32
CA ALA A 10 48.33 -28.96 -39.07
C ALA A 10 47.97 -28.51 -37.66
N PHE A 11 48.75 -28.92 -36.64
CA PHE A 11 48.58 -28.49 -35.23
C PHE A 11 48.98 -27.03 -35.02
N LEU A 12 50.03 -26.55 -35.69
CA LEU A 12 50.41 -25.12 -35.69
C LEU A 12 49.44 -24.23 -36.45
N LEU A 13 48.84 -24.70 -37.57
CA LEU A 13 47.82 -23.97 -38.27
C LEU A 13 46.46 -23.97 -37.56
N SER A 14 46.09 -25.01 -36.81
CA SER A 14 44.87 -25.02 -36.00
C SER A 14 45.03 -24.20 -34.73
N GLY A 15 46.24 -24.06 -34.16
CA GLY A 15 46.53 -23.21 -33.02
C GLY A 15 46.48 -21.71 -33.33
N THR A 16 46.84 -21.31 -34.55
CA THR A 16 46.81 -19.91 -34.98
C THR A 16 45.39 -19.44 -35.36
N PHE A 17 44.50 -20.34 -35.74
CA PHE A 17 43.12 -20.03 -35.98
C PHE A 17 42.28 -19.87 -34.70
N LEU A 18 42.75 -20.41 -33.56
CA LEU A 18 42.04 -20.29 -32.28
C LEU A 18 42.36 -18.98 -31.54
N PHE A 19 43.43 -18.27 -31.89
CA PHE A 19 43.76 -16.99 -31.27
C PHE A 19 43.40 -15.75 -32.04
N SER A 20 43.07 -15.85 -33.33
CA SER A 20 42.57 -14.75 -34.11
C SER A 20 41.05 -14.60 -34.09
N SER A 21 40.35 -15.62 -33.57
CA SER A 21 38.86 -15.62 -33.51
C SER A 21 38.28 -14.91 -32.24
N CYS A 22 39.10 -14.63 -31.24
CA CYS A 22 38.59 -13.98 -30.03
C CYS A 22 38.67 -12.45 -30.05
N GLU A 23 39.56 -11.87 -30.89
CA GLU A 23 39.61 -10.41 -31.04
C GLU A 23 38.54 -9.85 -31.96
N ASP A 24 38.08 -10.60 -32.98
CA ASP A 24 37.03 -10.17 -33.90
C ASP A 24 35.61 -10.43 -33.37
N ILE A 25 35.46 -11.36 -32.40
CA ILE A 25 34.18 -11.59 -31.73
C ILE A 25 33.91 -10.51 -30.63
N LEU A 26 34.98 -9.87 -30.13
CA LEU A 26 34.92 -8.77 -29.17
C LEU A 26 34.92 -7.41 -29.84
N LYS A 27 35.23 -7.32 -31.12
CA LYS A 27 34.90 -6.19 -31.97
C LYS A 27 33.56 -6.44 -32.61
N VAL A 28 32.50 -6.26 -31.83
CA VAL A 28 31.21 -5.91 -32.42
C VAL A 28 31.45 -4.55 -33.07
N ASP A 29 31.63 -4.51 -34.37
CA ASP A 29 31.32 -3.33 -35.17
C ASP A 29 29.82 -3.11 -34.94
N SER A 30 29.49 -2.49 -33.83
CA SER A 30 28.16 -1.95 -33.66
C SER A 30 28.09 -0.80 -34.68
N ASN A 31 27.28 -0.98 -35.72
CA ASN A 31 26.70 0.14 -36.47
C ASN A 31 25.77 0.97 -35.55
N ARG A 32 26.05 0.95 -34.24
CA ARG A 32 25.43 1.82 -33.28
C ARG A 32 25.95 3.21 -33.57
N VAL A 33 25.04 4.05 -33.94
CA VAL A 33 25.21 5.47 -33.84
C VAL A 33 25.61 5.69 -32.39
N GLU A 34 26.86 6.03 -32.12
CA GLU A 34 27.23 6.68 -30.86
C GLU A 34 26.41 7.96 -30.86
N TYR A 35 25.26 7.91 -30.17
CA TYR A 35 24.55 9.13 -29.83
C TYR A 35 25.51 9.89 -28.91
N GLU A 36 26.19 10.85 -29.47
CA GLU A 36 26.90 11.83 -28.64
C GLU A 36 25.85 12.39 -27.71
N PHE A 37 26.18 12.43 -26.43
CA PHE A 37 25.33 12.83 -25.31
C PHE A 37 24.68 14.22 -25.50
N ASP A 38 25.16 15.01 -26.46
CA ASP A 38 24.78 16.39 -26.72
C ASP A 38 23.65 16.56 -27.76
N ASP A 39 23.22 15.51 -28.46
CA ASP A 39 22.28 15.63 -29.59
C ASP A 39 20.79 15.36 -29.23
N TRP A 40 20.46 15.35 -27.96
CA TRP A 40 19.08 15.12 -27.51
C TRP A 40 18.17 16.31 -27.81
N THR A 41 17.10 16.06 -28.55
CA THR A 41 16.06 17.03 -28.81
C THR A 41 14.98 17.02 -27.72
N LEU A 42 14.18 18.08 -27.63
CA LEU A 42 13.07 18.20 -26.66
C LEU A 42 12.05 17.06 -26.74
N ASN A 43 11.90 16.43 -27.88
CA ASN A 43 10.97 15.31 -28.06
C ASN A 43 11.47 14.04 -27.37
N ASP A 44 12.76 13.93 -27.14
CA ASP A 44 13.38 12.75 -26.53
C ASP A 44 13.17 12.68 -25.02
N SER A 45 12.82 13.79 -24.36
CA SER A 45 12.60 13.82 -22.91
C SER A 45 11.40 12.98 -22.47
N VAL A 46 10.28 13.05 -23.18
CA VAL A 46 9.07 12.26 -22.90
C VAL A 46 9.37 10.77 -23.01
N TYR A 47 10.09 10.36 -24.04
CA TYR A 47 10.47 8.96 -24.23
C TYR A 47 11.43 8.48 -23.13
N SER A 48 12.36 9.31 -22.68
CA SER A 48 13.22 8.99 -21.55
C SER A 48 12.43 8.80 -20.26
N VAL A 49 11.43 9.65 -20.00
CA VAL A 49 10.55 9.50 -18.84
C VAL A 49 9.68 8.24 -18.93
N LEU A 50 9.19 7.89 -20.13
CA LEU A 50 8.47 6.63 -20.37
C LEU A 50 9.36 5.42 -20.11
N GLY A 51 10.63 5.48 -20.51
CA GLY A 51 11.62 4.45 -20.18
C GLY A 51 11.82 4.27 -18.67
N ILE A 52 11.89 5.36 -17.91
CA ILE A 52 11.93 5.33 -16.44
C ILE A 52 10.66 4.66 -15.88
N LEU A 53 9.48 5.05 -16.35
CA LEU A 53 8.21 4.47 -15.90
C LEU A 53 8.07 2.98 -16.26
N LYS A 54 8.60 2.56 -17.41
CA LYS A 54 8.68 1.15 -17.80
C LYS A 54 9.59 0.37 -16.84
N ALA A 55 10.73 0.94 -16.46
CA ALA A 55 11.58 0.31 -15.45
C ALA A 55 10.87 0.20 -14.07
N VAL A 56 10.08 1.20 -13.70
CA VAL A 56 9.22 1.15 -12.49
C VAL A 56 8.19 0.02 -12.57
N GLN A 57 7.62 -0.26 -13.74
CA GLN A 57 6.74 -1.43 -13.93
C GLN A 57 7.44 -2.74 -13.56
N GLY A 58 8.73 -2.88 -13.90
CA GLY A 58 9.52 -4.08 -13.61
C GLY A 58 9.65 -4.41 -12.11
N VAL A 59 9.51 -3.41 -11.24
CA VAL A 59 9.58 -3.62 -9.77
C VAL A 59 8.20 -3.60 -9.10
N GLY A 60 7.11 -3.39 -9.84
CA GLY A 60 5.77 -3.24 -9.28
C GLY A 60 5.30 -4.46 -8.51
N ASP A 61 5.44 -5.66 -9.07
CA ASP A 61 5.05 -6.92 -8.40
C ASP A 61 5.88 -7.15 -7.14
N ARG A 62 7.18 -6.83 -7.18
CA ARG A 62 8.07 -6.94 -6.01
C ARG A 62 7.63 -6.02 -4.88
N GLN A 63 7.14 -4.83 -5.20
CA GLN A 63 6.62 -3.90 -4.19
C GLN A 63 5.50 -4.53 -3.37
N VAL A 64 4.62 -5.29 -4.02
CA VAL A 64 3.56 -6.02 -3.33
C VAL A 64 4.12 -7.26 -2.61
N LEU A 65 4.80 -8.13 -3.34
CA LEU A 65 5.20 -9.46 -2.84
C LEU A 65 6.19 -9.38 -1.68
N ILE A 66 7.22 -8.54 -1.78
CA ILE A 66 8.23 -8.40 -0.72
C ILE A 66 7.61 -7.88 0.57
N ASN A 67 6.67 -6.95 0.49
CA ASN A 67 6.09 -6.34 1.68
C ASN A 67 4.92 -7.14 2.28
N GLU A 68 4.21 -7.93 1.48
CA GLU A 68 3.08 -8.72 1.96
C GLU A 68 3.51 -10.12 2.44
N LEU A 69 4.40 -10.81 1.71
CA LEU A 69 4.82 -12.18 2.07
C LEU A 69 5.60 -12.24 3.39
N ARG A 70 6.36 -11.20 3.72
CA ARG A 70 7.09 -11.11 4.99
C ARG A 70 6.22 -10.67 6.17
N ALA A 71 5.02 -10.16 5.89
CA ALA A 71 4.09 -9.61 6.88
C ALA A 71 3.07 -10.63 7.40
N ASP A 72 1.96 -10.15 7.92
CA ASP A 72 0.94 -10.90 8.67
C ASP A 72 -0.36 -11.14 7.90
N LEU A 73 -0.56 -10.53 6.71
CA LEU A 73 -1.86 -10.52 6.03
C LEU A 73 -2.05 -11.65 5.01
N VAL A 74 -0.99 -12.40 4.69
CA VAL A 74 -1.03 -13.50 3.74
C VAL A 74 -0.48 -14.79 4.32
N SER A 75 -0.98 -15.91 3.79
CA SER A 75 -0.45 -17.26 3.97
C SER A 75 -0.15 -17.87 2.62
N ILE A 76 0.84 -18.76 2.57
CA ILE A 76 1.18 -19.49 1.35
C ILE A 76 0.47 -20.84 1.31
N ASN A 77 0.12 -21.25 0.11
CA ASN A 77 -0.29 -22.64 -0.14
C ASN A 77 0.97 -23.45 -0.44
N GLU A 78 1.45 -24.18 0.56
CA GLU A 78 2.72 -24.94 0.49
C GLU A 78 2.79 -25.90 -0.71
N ALA A 79 1.65 -26.46 -1.14
CA ALA A 79 1.59 -27.39 -2.25
C ALA A 79 1.62 -26.70 -3.63
N LYS A 80 1.41 -25.37 -3.70
CA LYS A 80 1.25 -24.62 -4.95
C LYS A 80 2.29 -23.51 -5.10
N ALA A 81 2.76 -22.93 -3.99
CA ALA A 81 3.70 -21.82 -4.01
C ALA A 81 5.06 -22.26 -4.57
N VAL A 82 5.58 -21.46 -5.49
CA VAL A 82 6.96 -21.62 -5.98
C VAL A 82 7.96 -21.30 -4.87
N ILE A 83 9.19 -21.79 -5.01
CA ILE A 83 10.24 -21.69 -3.98
C ILE A 83 10.50 -20.22 -3.57
N ASP A 84 10.52 -19.30 -4.52
CA ASP A 84 10.77 -17.87 -4.27
C ASP A 84 9.75 -17.26 -3.29
N ILE A 85 8.48 -17.63 -3.45
CA ILE A 85 7.37 -17.20 -2.58
C ILE A 85 7.49 -17.85 -1.20
N GLN A 86 7.83 -19.15 -1.14
CA GLN A 86 8.03 -19.84 0.12
C GLN A 86 9.19 -19.25 0.93
N GLU A 87 10.32 -18.98 0.26
CA GLU A 87 11.50 -18.36 0.90
C GLU A 87 11.16 -16.99 1.50
N LEU A 88 10.53 -16.10 0.74
CA LEU A 88 10.11 -14.79 1.24
C LEU A 88 9.17 -14.91 2.45
N SER A 89 8.18 -15.79 2.35
CA SER A 89 7.20 -15.98 3.44
C SER A 89 7.86 -16.52 4.73
N ARG A 90 8.88 -17.35 4.61
CA ARG A 90 9.63 -17.90 5.75
C ARG A 90 10.82 -17.02 6.19
N SER A 91 10.98 -15.84 5.55
CA SER A 91 12.12 -14.95 5.76
C SER A 91 13.46 -15.68 5.56
N VAL A 92 13.52 -16.55 4.55
CA VAL A 92 14.75 -17.21 4.08
C VAL A 92 15.15 -16.51 2.78
N PHE A 93 16.38 -15.99 2.71
CA PHE A 93 16.78 -15.13 1.61
C PHE A 93 17.94 -15.75 0.83
N ASN A 94 17.64 -16.38 -0.30
CA ASN A 94 18.64 -16.96 -1.19
C ASN A 94 18.88 -16.03 -2.38
N LEU A 95 19.92 -15.19 -2.28
CA LEU A 95 20.27 -14.19 -3.29
C LEU A 95 20.57 -14.76 -4.69
N ASN A 96 21.00 -16.02 -4.77
CA ASN A 96 21.42 -16.61 -6.04
C ASN A 96 20.26 -17.14 -6.87
N THR A 97 19.12 -17.43 -6.25
CA THR A 97 18.02 -18.13 -6.93
C THR A 97 16.68 -17.41 -6.84
N ASN A 98 16.47 -16.57 -5.82
CA ASN A 98 15.19 -15.89 -5.63
C ASN A 98 15.15 -14.59 -6.43
N LYS A 99 14.36 -14.57 -7.51
CA LYS A 99 14.24 -13.44 -8.43
C LYS A 99 13.73 -12.15 -7.78
N TYR A 100 12.96 -12.24 -6.70
CA TYR A 100 12.40 -11.07 -6.02
C TYR A 100 13.44 -10.33 -5.17
N LEU A 101 14.59 -10.95 -4.89
CA LEU A 101 15.69 -10.35 -4.13
C LEU A 101 16.68 -9.57 -5.00
N ASP A 102 16.55 -9.62 -6.33
CA ASP A 102 17.42 -8.86 -7.23
C ASP A 102 17.11 -7.37 -7.15
N VAL A 103 18.05 -6.58 -6.67
CA VAL A 103 17.92 -5.13 -6.49
C VAL A 103 18.43 -4.33 -7.68
N LYS A 104 19.01 -4.98 -8.69
CA LYS A 104 19.59 -4.28 -9.86
C LYS A 104 18.57 -3.42 -10.57
N ASP A 105 17.33 -3.86 -10.67
CA ASP A 105 16.26 -3.11 -11.30
C ASP A 105 15.96 -1.79 -10.59
N TYR A 106 16.04 -1.74 -9.25
CA TYR A 106 15.88 -0.49 -8.51
C TYR A 106 17.01 0.49 -8.82
N TYR A 107 18.25 -0.01 -8.92
CA TYR A 107 19.40 0.82 -9.28
C TYR A 107 19.37 1.25 -10.75
N ALA A 108 18.81 0.45 -11.64
CA ALA A 108 18.57 0.85 -13.03
C ALA A 108 17.57 2.02 -13.10
N ILE A 109 16.47 1.99 -12.32
CA ILE A 109 15.54 3.12 -12.21
C ILE A 109 16.28 4.37 -11.72
N ILE A 110 17.07 4.26 -10.66
CA ILE A 110 17.83 5.37 -10.07
C ILE A 110 18.78 5.96 -11.11
N ASN A 111 19.53 5.12 -11.80
CA ASN A 111 20.51 5.57 -12.78
C ASN A 111 19.83 6.23 -14.00
N ASN A 112 18.72 5.66 -14.50
CA ASN A 112 17.92 6.30 -15.54
C ASN A 112 17.39 7.68 -15.11
N CYS A 113 16.94 7.81 -13.86
CA CYS A 113 16.58 9.11 -13.30
C CYS A 113 17.79 10.07 -13.27
N ASN A 114 18.96 9.62 -12.85
CA ASN A 114 20.15 10.44 -12.80
C ASN A 114 20.58 10.91 -14.20
N ILE A 115 20.55 10.04 -15.20
CA ILE A 115 20.84 10.38 -16.60
C ILE A 115 19.88 11.47 -17.10
N TYR A 116 18.57 11.30 -16.87
CA TYR A 116 17.56 12.28 -17.24
C TYR A 116 17.81 13.64 -16.54
N LEU A 117 17.96 13.62 -15.21
CA LEU A 117 18.12 14.82 -14.39
C LEU A 117 19.41 15.61 -14.70
N ALA A 118 20.46 14.94 -15.17
CA ALA A 118 21.72 15.57 -15.58
C ALA A 118 21.62 16.28 -16.94
N ARG A 119 20.64 15.94 -17.78
CA ARG A 119 20.54 16.40 -19.16
C ARG A 119 19.42 17.40 -19.42
N VAL A 120 18.34 17.31 -18.67
CA VAL A 120 17.13 18.10 -18.92
C VAL A 120 17.38 19.59 -18.69
N ASP A 121 16.99 20.42 -19.65
CA ASP A 121 17.04 21.87 -19.55
C ASP A 121 15.80 22.42 -18.82
N THR A 122 15.93 22.67 -17.54
CA THR A 122 14.88 23.25 -16.69
C THR A 122 14.67 24.75 -16.91
N THR A 123 15.51 25.39 -17.71
CA THR A 123 15.40 26.83 -18.03
C THR A 123 14.55 27.09 -19.24
N LEU A 124 14.29 26.05 -20.05
CA LEU A 124 13.49 26.15 -21.26
C LEU A 124 12.08 26.66 -20.96
N GLU A 125 11.76 27.81 -21.55
CA GLU A 125 10.52 28.53 -21.26
C GLU A 125 9.78 28.93 -22.56
N LYS A 126 8.45 28.80 -22.52
CA LYS A 126 7.57 29.31 -23.58
C LYS A 126 6.35 29.96 -22.94
N ASN A 127 6.07 31.19 -23.30
CA ASN A 127 4.96 31.97 -22.76
C ASN A 127 4.98 32.08 -21.21
N ASN A 128 6.14 32.26 -20.61
CA ASN A 128 6.38 32.29 -19.16
C ASN A 128 6.09 30.97 -18.46
N ILE A 129 6.03 29.83 -19.18
CA ILE A 129 5.85 28.51 -18.62
C ILE A 129 7.14 27.72 -18.84
N LYS A 130 7.73 27.21 -17.76
CA LYS A 130 8.88 26.31 -17.82
C LYS A 130 8.43 24.94 -18.24
N LEU A 131 8.82 24.52 -19.45
CA LEU A 131 8.27 23.32 -20.08
C LEU A 131 8.72 22.02 -19.43
N MET A 132 10.00 21.93 -19.06
CA MET A 132 10.62 20.70 -18.56
C MET A 132 10.62 20.59 -17.03
N LEU A 133 10.33 21.68 -16.32
CA LEU A 133 10.38 21.70 -14.85
C LEU A 133 9.39 20.73 -14.18
N PRO A 134 8.13 20.56 -14.65
CA PRO A 134 7.21 19.57 -14.09
C PRO A 134 7.75 18.14 -14.18
N GLU A 135 8.31 17.76 -15.33
CA GLU A 135 8.92 16.43 -15.51
C GLU A 135 10.16 16.24 -14.65
N TYR A 136 11.03 17.25 -14.58
CA TYR A 136 12.22 17.22 -13.73
C TYR A 136 11.85 16.92 -12.27
N VAL A 137 10.81 17.59 -11.74
CA VAL A 137 10.33 17.38 -10.38
C VAL A 137 9.71 15.98 -10.22
N ALA A 138 8.94 15.51 -11.21
CA ALA A 138 8.35 14.20 -11.20
C ALA A 138 9.41 13.09 -11.23
N VAL A 139 10.46 13.21 -12.05
CA VAL A 139 11.58 12.26 -12.07
C VAL A 139 12.35 12.26 -10.75
N LYS A 140 12.54 13.44 -10.11
CA LYS A 140 13.07 13.48 -8.73
C LYS A 140 12.20 12.71 -7.75
N SER A 141 10.88 12.78 -7.87
CA SER A 141 9.99 12.00 -7.00
C SER A 141 10.12 10.50 -7.21
N VAL A 142 10.28 10.04 -8.46
CA VAL A 142 10.51 8.62 -8.77
C VAL A 142 11.84 8.16 -8.15
N ARG A 143 12.93 8.90 -8.35
CA ARG A 143 14.22 8.59 -7.75
C ARG A 143 14.15 8.50 -6.22
N ALA A 144 13.51 9.49 -5.60
CA ALA A 144 13.39 9.53 -4.14
C ALA A 144 12.51 8.38 -3.61
N TRP A 145 11.40 8.05 -4.29
CA TRP A 145 10.59 6.90 -3.95
C TRP A 145 11.38 5.58 -4.07
N THR A 146 12.13 5.41 -5.14
CA THR A 146 12.93 4.20 -5.36
C THR A 146 13.98 4.01 -4.27
N TYR A 147 14.72 5.08 -3.92
CA TYR A 147 15.66 5.03 -2.80
C TYR A 147 14.97 4.75 -1.45
N LEU A 148 13.78 5.30 -1.24
CA LEU A 148 13.01 5.01 -0.02
C LEU A 148 12.64 3.52 0.06
N GLN A 149 12.20 2.89 -1.06
CA GLN A 149 11.92 1.45 -1.08
C GLN A 149 13.17 0.61 -0.77
N LEU A 150 14.32 0.97 -1.32
CA LEU A 150 15.60 0.33 -0.98
C LEU A 150 15.92 0.51 0.52
N ALA A 151 15.82 1.71 1.05
CA ALA A 151 16.13 2.01 2.44
C ALA A 151 15.20 1.30 3.44
N ILE A 152 13.91 1.13 3.09
CA ILE A 152 12.94 0.39 3.91
C ILE A 152 13.27 -1.10 3.93
N ASN A 153 13.57 -1.68 2.77
CA ASN A 153 13.73 -3.13 2.64
C ASN A 153 15.14 -3.64 2.98
N TYR A 154 16.18 -2.83 2.74
CA TYR A 154 17.59 -3.24 2.91
C TYR A 154 18.34 -2.48 4.00
N ASN A 155 17.78 -1.41 4.56
CA ASN A 155 18.32 -0.53 5.61
C ASN A 155 19.56 0.28 5.20
N ASN A 156 20.66 -0.40 4.82
CA ASN A 156 21.92 0.23 4.38
C ASN A 156 22.13 -0.07 2.89
N VAL A 157 22.27 0.97 2.06
CA VAL A 157 22.41 0.80 0.61
C VAL A 157 23.38 1.81 0.00
N PRO A 158 24.01 1.49 -1.15
CA PRO A 158 24.76 2.45 -1.94
C PRO A 158 23.88 3.64 -2.34
N TYR A 159 24.42 4.86 -2.24
CA TYR A 159 23.72 6.09 -2.62
C TYR A 159 24.55 6.93 -3.57
N PHE A 160 23.99 7.28 -4.72
CA PHE A 160 24.61 8.13 -5.72
C PHE A 160 23.55 8.94 -6.49
N THR A 161 23.93 10.09 -7.01
CA THR A 161 23.06 11.00 -7.77
C THR A 161 23.61 11.36 -9.13
N ASP A 162 24.85 10.98 -9.39
CA ASP A 162 25.49 11.17 -10.68
C ASP A 162 25.21 9.99 -11.61
N PRO A 163 25.09 10.18 -12.93
CA PRO A 163 24.94 9.10 -13.88
C PRO A 163 26.09 8.11 -13.84
N ILE A 164 25.79 6.82 -13.78
CA ILE A 164 26.75 5.73 -13.87
C ILE A 164 26.75 5.21 -15.31
N LEU A 165 27.76 5.59 -16.07
CA LEU A 165 27.88 5.28 -17.51
C LEU A 165 28.99 4.26 -17.82
N THR A 166 29.84 3.92 -16.83
CA THR A 166 30.97 3.01 -17.02
C THR A 166 31.09 2.06 -15.83
N HIS A 167 31.68 0.88 -16.07
CA HIS A 167 32.00 -0.06 -15.00
C HIS A 167 32.91 0.55 -13.92
N SER A 168 33.88 1.37 -14.29
CA SER A 168 34.75 2.06 -13.32
C SER A 168 33.96 3.00 -12.41
N ALA A 169 32.95 3.71 -12.93
CA ALA A 169 32.08 4.55 -12.10
C ALA A 169 31.20 3.71 -11.16
N ALA A 170 30.72 2.56 -11.62
CA ALA A 170 29.96 1.62 -10.80
C ALA A 170 30.82 1.07 -9.65
N GLU A 171 32.06 0.64 -9.93
CA GLU A 171 33.01 0.18 -8.93
C GLU A 171 33.34 1.28 -7.91
N GLU A 172 33.53 2.53 -8.36
CA GLU A 172 33.77 3.65 -7.44
C GLU A 172 32.62 3.83 -6.45
N VAL A 173 31.37 3.75 -6.93
CA VAL A 173 30.19 3.84 -6.05
C VAL A 173 30.13 2.67 -5.07
N MET A 174 30.38 1.45 -5.53
CA MET A 174 30.37 0.25 -4.69
C MET A 174 31.47 0.24 -3.63
N ASN A 175 32.56 0.91 -3.88
CA ASN A 175 33.66 1.08 -2.91
C ASN A 175 33.40 2.17 -1.86
N LYS A 176 32.35 3.00 -2.04
CA LYS A 176 31.94 4.00 -1.02
C LYS A 176 31.19 3.31 0.12
N PRO A 177 31.25 3.85 1.35
CA PRO A 177 30.42 3.34 2.44
C PRO A 177 28.93 3.42 2.09
N MET A 178 28.19 2.37 2.37
CA MET A 178 26.72 2.38 2.28
C MET A 178 26.14 3.40 3.26
N LEU A 179 25.10 4.08 2.85
CA LEU A 179 24.38 4.98 3.73
C LEU A 179 23.25 4.25 4.46
N THR A 180 23.07 4.60 5.72
CA THR A 180 21.95 4.13 6.53
C THR A 180 20.63 4.73 6.04
N ARG A 181 19.52 4.08 6.36
CA ARG A 181 18.18 4.59 6.05
C ARG A 181 18.00 6.06 6.44
N ASN A 182 18.42 6.45 7.63
CA ASN A 182 18.27 7.83 8.12
C ASN A 182 19.11 8.83 7.32
N GLU A 183 20.33 8.48 6.94
CA GLU A 183 21.17 9.33 6.09
C GLU A 183 20.56 9.51 4.71
N ILE A 184 20.04 8.41 4.11
CA ILE A 184 19.35 8.46 2.82
C ILE A 184 18.11 9.35 2.93
N ILE A 185 17.25 9.16 3.92
CA ILE A 185 16.05 9.98 4.12
C ILE A 185 16.40 11.46 4.24
N ASN A 186 17.45 11.82 4.99
CA ASN A 186 17.86 13.22 5.09
C ASN A 186 18.30 13.80 3.73
N LYS A 187 19.01 13.03 2.92
CA LYS A 187 19.41 13.44 1.56
C LYS A 187 18.19 13.58 0.64
N LEU A 188 17.24 12.65 0.69
CA LEU A 188 16.02 12.71 -0.11
C LEU A 188 15.14 13.90 0.26
N ILE A 189 14.98 14.19 1.56
CA ILE A 189 14.25 15.37 2.02
C ILE A 189 14.92 16.63 1.46
N ALA A 190 16.25 16.77 1.58
CA ALA A 190 16.96 17.92 1.07
C ALA A 190 16.82 18.07 -0.46
N ASP A 191 16.77 16.97 -1.20
CA ASP A 191 16.65 16.95 -2.65
C ASP A 191 15.26 17.38 -3.16
N ILE A 192 14.17 16.99 -2.47
CA ILE A 192 12.80 17.22 -2.95
C ILE A 192 12.05 18.35 -2.21
N MET A 193 12.50 18.75 -1.01
CA MET A 193 11.87 19.83 -0.23
C MET A 193 11.71 21.16 -1.01
N PRO A 194 12.67 21.60 -1.85
CA PRO A 194 12.51 22.83 -2.63
C PRO A 194 11.29 22.83 -3.56
N TYR A 195 10.74 21.65 -3.87
CA TYR A 195 9.62 21.46 -4.80
C TYR A 195 8.29 21.15 -4.07
N GLU A 196 8.17 21.43 -2.79
CA GLU A 196 6.98 21.12 -1.98
C GLU A 196 5.71 21.86 -2.41
N ASN A 197 5.87 23.00 -3.08
CA ASN A 197 4.72 23.84 -3.46
C ASN A 197 4.12 23.41 -4.81
N PRO A 198 2.97 22.73 -4.84
CA PRO A 198 2.39 22.23 -6.09
C PRO A 198 1.88 23.34 -7.02
N ALA A 199 1.66 24.56 -6.53
CA ALA A 199 1.28 25.69 -7.37
C ALA A 199 2.47 26.22 -8.17
N ALA A 200 3.69 26.17 -7.58
CA ALA A 200 4.92 26.54 -8.27
C ALA A 200 5.51 25.38 -9.11
N TYR A 201 5.26 24.17 -8.71
CA TYR A 201 5.81 22.94 -9.29
C TYR A 201 4.66 21.92 -9.57
N PRO A 202 3.82 22.18 -10.59
CA PRO A 202 2.72 21.28 -10.93
C PRO A 202 3.26 19.93 -11.42
N MET A 203 2.45 18.91 -11.29
CA MET A 203 2.74 17.60 -11.90
C MET A 203 2.68 17.70 -13.43
N PRO A 204 3.44 16.86 -14.17
CA PRO A 204 3.46 16.94 -15.63
C PRO A 204 2.11 16.62 -16.24
N ALA A 205 1.80 17.33 -17.33
CA ALA A 205 0.63 17.10 -18.16
C ALA A 205 1.12 17.07 -19.62
N TRP A 206 1.17 15.89 -20.24
CA TRP A 206 1.78 15.71 -21.56
C TRP A 206 0.85 16.03 -22.71
N ASP A 207 -0.43 16.27 -22.45
CA ASP A 207 -1.34 16.83 -23.44
C ASP A 207 -2.04 18.10 -22.93
N LYS A 208 -2.73 18.77 -23.85
CA LYS A 208 -3.44 20.02 -23.55
C LYS A 208 -4.57 19.88 -22.51
N ASP A 209 -5.08 18.66 -22.33
CA ASP A 209 -6.22 18.37 -21.44
C ASP A 209 -5.74 17.69 -20.13
N GLY A 210 -4.41 17.52 -19.95
CA GLY A 210 -3.81 16.78 -18.83
C GLY A 210 -4.10 15.29 -18.86
N LYS A 211 -4.71 14.83 -19.95
CA LYS A 211 -5.00 13.45 -20.25
C LYS A 211 -3.80 12.83 -20.95
N VAL A 212 -3.73 11.56 -20.93
CA VAL A 212 -2.51 10.85 -21.08
C VAL A 212 -2.51 9.92 -22.24
N LEU A 213 -1.31 9.56 -22.52
CA LEU A 213 -0.93 8.30 -23.14
C LEU A 213 -1.90 7.20 -22.69
N LYS A 214 -2.57 6.59 -23.66
CA LYS A 214 -3.35 5.40 -23.44
C LYS A 214 -2.39 4.28 -23.07
N PHE A 215 -2.27 3.99 -21.80
CA PHE A 215 -1.68 2.73 -21.40
C PHE A 215 -2.71 1.65 -21.67
N GLY A 216 -2.41 0.82 -22.56
CA GLY A 216 -3.06 -0.33 -23.08
C GLY A 216 -4.02 -1.15 -22.23
N TYR A 217 -5.13 -0.60 -21.85
CA TYR A 217 -6.22 -1.30 -21.17
C TYR A 217 -7.29 -1.73 -22.18
N GLY A 218 -7.06 -2.82 -22.91
CA GLY A 218 -8.01 -3.38 -23.87
C GLY A 218 -8.35 -2.46 -25.05
N ASP A 219 -9.23 -2.92 -25.94
CA ASP A 219 -9.60 -2.23 -27.19
C ASP A 219 -10.12 -0.79 -27.03
N ASN A 220 -10.57 -0.40 -25.85
CA ASN A 220 -11.09 0.93 -25.55
C ASN A 220 -10.20 1.78 -24.65
N GLY A 221 -9.01 1.32 -24.29
CA GLY A 221 -7.95 1.98 -23.52
C GLY A 221 -8.44 3.02 -22.51
N THR A 222 -8.25 2.78 -21.22
CA THR A 222 -8.51 3.78 -20.21
C THR A 222 -7.43 4.86 -20.22
N GLU A 223 -7.83 6.12 -20.35
CA GLU A 223 -6.91 7.25 -20.28
C GLU A 223 -6.52 7.49 -18.82
N VAL A 224 -5.23 7.46 -18.53
CA VAL A 224 -4.68 7.74 -17.21
C VAL A 224 -4.08 9.14 -17.21
N GLU A 225 -4.44 10.00 -16.29
CA GLU A 225 -3.81 11.32 -16.15
C GLU A 225 -2.33 11.17 -15.81
N THR A 226 -1.42 11.86 -16.53
CA THR A 226 0.04 11.78 -16.34
C THR A 226 0.45 11.93 -14.88
N LYS A 227 -0.19 12.84 -14.16
CA LYS A 227 0.11 13.09 -12.74
C LYS A 227 -0.01 11.85 -11.86
N ARG A 228 -0.77 10.81 -12.28
CA ARG A 228 -0.98 9.59 -11.51
C ARG A 228 0.11 8.54 -11.69
N LEU A 229 1.05 8.79 -12.59
CA LEU A 229 2.22 7.93 -12.79
C LEU A 229 3.37 8.29 -11.87
N PHE A 230 3.23 9.37 -11.10
CA PHE A 230 4.27 9.91 -10.24
C PHE A 230 3.78 10.09 -8.80
N VAL A 231 4.69 9.90 -7.85
CA VAL A 231 4.38 10.12 -6.44
C VAL A 231 4.35 11.62 -6.15
N PRO A 232 3.24 12.18 -5.62
CA PRO A 232 3.19 13.60 -5.28
C PRO A 232 4.25 13.96 -4.24
N ILE A 233 4.98 15.06 -4.46
CA ILE A 233 6.09 15.48 -3.59
C ILE A 233 5.67 15.59 -2.13
N ARG A 234 4.50 16.17 -1.84
CA ARG A 234 4.01 16.30 -0.45
C ARG A 234 3.70 14.97 0.22
N MET A 235 3.15 14.00 -0.54
CA MET A 235 2.94 12.65 -0.01
C MET A 235 4.27 11.97 0.30
N LEU A 236 5.25 12.12 -0.58
CA LEU A 236 6.59 11.55 -0.39
C LEU A 236 7.34 12.23 0.77
N LEU A 237 7.25 13.55 0.90
CA LEU A 237 7.80 14.27 2.06
C LEU A 237 7.14 13.80 3.36
N GLY A 238 5.82 13.65 3.38
CA GLY A 238 5.11 13.07 4.53
C GLY A 238 5.66 11.71 4.93
N GLU A 239 5.86 10.82 3.97
CA GLU A 239 6.41 9.47 4.20
C GLU A 239 7.87 9.53 4.70
N LEU A 240 8.73 10.34 4.07
CA LEU A 240 10.12 10.53 4.50
C LEU A 240 10.23 11.07 5.93
N TYR A 241 9.42 12.07 6.28
CA TYR A 241 9.40 12.61 7.65
C TYR A 241 8.84 11.61 8.66
N LEU A 242 7.85 10.81 8.27
CA LEU A 242 7.31 9.77 9.13
C LEU A 242 8.38 8.69 9.44
N TRP A 243 9.10 8.23 8.42
CA TRP A 243 10.23 7.31 8.59
C TRP A 243 11.41 7.89 9.37
N LYS A 244 11.60 9.21 9.31
CA LYS A 244 12.59 9.92 10.11
C LYS A 244 12.19 10.04 11.58
N GLY A 245 10.90 9.89 11.91
CA GLY A 245 10.35 10.18 13.23
C GLY A 245 10.10 11.67 13.48
N ASP A 246 10.12 12.50 12.45
CA ASP A 246 9.73 13.92 12.53
C ASP A 246 8.22 14.04 12.32
N TYR A 247 7.47 13.69 13.37
CA TYR A 247 6.02 13.58 13.32
C TYR A 247 5.32 14.90 13.03
N LYS A 248 5.91 16.03 13.43
CA LYS A 248 5.35 17.35 13.17
C LYS A 248 5.33 17.69 11.68
N ASN A 249 6.44 17.47 10.99
CA ASN A 249 6.51 17.69 9.56
C ASN A 249 5.71 16.63 8.79
N ALA A 250 5.73 15.37 9.20
CA ALA A 250 4.90 14.33 8.62
C ALA A 250 3.41 14.71 8.68
N ALA A 251 2.91 15.06 9.86
CA ALA A 251 1.52 15.49 10.07
C ALA A 251 1.18 16.70 9.20
N ARG A 252 2.05 17.71 9.11
CA ARG A 252 1.85 18.91 8.27
C ARG A 252 1.64 18.55 6.80
N PHE A 253 2.47 17.67 6.26
CA PHE A 253 2.36 17.28 4.86
C PHE A 253 1.10 16.47 4.57
N TYR A 254 0.78 15.48 5.40
CA TYR A 254 -0.43 14.70 5.22
C TYR A 254 -1.69 15.53 5.42
N TYR A 255 -1.75 16.38 6.43
CA TYR A 255 -2.85 17.31 6.64
C TYR A 255 -3.10 18.19 5.41
N SER A 256 -2.02 18.72 4.80
CA SER A 256 -2.13 19.52 3.59
C SER A 256 -2.72 18.76 2.39
N GLN A 257 -2.56 17.44 2.34
CA GLN A 257 -3.19 16.60 1.32
C GLN A 257 -4.67 16.31 1.62
N ILE A 258 -5.04 16.28 2.89
CA ILE A 258 -6.42 16.06 3.34
C ILE A 258 -7.27 17.31 3.08
N VAL A 259 -6.81 18.48 3.54
CA VAL A 259 -7.57 19.74 3.42
C VAL A 259 -7.40 20.43 2.07
N GLY A 260 -6.41 19.98 1.28
CA GLY A 260 -6.12 20.53 -0.05
C GLY A 260 -5.50 21.93 -0.03
N SER A 261 -4.91 22.31 -1.16
CA SER A 261 -4.39 23.67 -1.40
C SER A 261 -5.35 24.47 -2.29
N GLY A 262 -6.52 23.95 -2.59
CA GLY A 262 -7.48 24.54 -3.54
C GLY A 262 -8.24 25.74 -2.99
N THR A 263 -8.58 26.67 -3.88
CA THR A 263 -9.42 27.85 -3.58
C THR A 263 -10.92 27.49 -3.54
N ASN A 264 -11.31 26.30 -3.99
CA ASN A 264 -12.70 25.87 -4.03
C ASN A 264 -13.05 25.03 -2.80
N GLU A 265 -14.12 25.38 -2.09
CA GLU A 265 -14.58 24.65 -0.91
C GLU A 265 -14.92 23.17 -1.18
N THR A 266 -15.32 22.82 -2.40
CA THR A 266 -15.58 21.43 -2.82
C THR A 266 -14.34 20.57 -2.93
N GLU A 267 -13.17 21.16 -3.12
CA GLU A 267 -11.88 20.45 -3.13
C GLU A 267 -11.24 20.36 -1.73
N LYS A 268 -11.69 21.17 -0.79
CA LYS A 268 -11.11 21.31 0.55
C LYS A 268 -11.58 20.24 1.53
N LYS A 269 -12.69 19.57 1.29
CA LYS A 269 -13.28 18.67 2.29
C LYS A 269 -13.46 17.29 1.70
N TYR A 270 -12.70 16.35 2.22
CA TYR A 270 -12.91 14.94 1.99
C TYR A 270 -14.06 14.46 2.86
N THR A 271 -15.28 14.70 2.39
CA THR A 271 -16.51 14.47 3.17
C THR A 271 -17.11 13.09 2.96
N ASP A 272 -16.79 12.43 1.85
CA ASP A 272 -17.35 11.13 1.54
C ASP A 272 -16.25 10.16 1.10
N TYR A 273 -16.12 9.06 1.83
CA TYR A 273 -15.33 7.91 1.40
C TYR A 273 -16.15 7.15 0.36
N GLY A 274 -16.19 7.66 -0.88
CA GLY A 274 -17.03 7.18 -1.96
C GLY A 274 -16.93 5.69 -2.31
N HIS A 275 -16.01 4.95 -1.68
CA HIS A 275 -15.69 3.56 -1.97
C HIS A 275 -15.82 2.70 -0.72
N LYS A 276 -16.98 2.73 -0.09
CA LYS A 276 -17.31 1.82 1.00
C LYS A 276 -17.89 0.51 0.48
N ALA A 277 -17.70 -0.57 1.22
CA ALA A 277 -18.46 -1.79 1.05
C ALA A 277 -19.69 -1.72 1.96
N SER A 278 -20.86 -2.04 1.43
CA SER A 278 -22.12 -2.06 2.17
C SER A 278 -23.03 -3.15 1.65
N TYR A 279 -23.92 -3.63 2.48
CA TYR A 279 -25.02 -4.51 2.05
C TYR A 279 -26.24 -3.69 1.71
N SER A 280 -26.97 -4.08 0.66
CA SER A 280 -28.23 -3.50 0.24
C SER A 280 -29.22 -4.60 -0.15
N GLY A 281 -30.51 -4.25 -0.16
CA GLY A 281 -31.58 -5.15 -0.56
C GLY A 281 -32.19 -5.95 0.59
N GLU A 282 -33.33 -6.57 0.32
CA GLU A 282 -34.11 -7.34 1.28
C GLU A 282 -33.30 -8.53 1.81
N GLY A 283 -33.08 -8.57 3.12
CA GLY A 283 -32.26 -9.59 3.78
C GLY A 283 -30.75 -9.43 3.58
N GLY A 284 -30.23 -8.24 3.20
CA GLY A 284 -28.80 -7.99 3.05
C GLY A 284 -28.13 -8.83 1.98
N LYS A 285 -28.85 -9.26 0.94
CA LYS A 285 -28.37 -10.22 -0.06
C LYS A 285 -27.42 -9.62 -1.08
N ASN A 286 -27.45 -8.30 -1.28
CA ASN A 286 -26.66 -7.65 -2.30
C ASN A 286 -25.54 -6.83 -1.65
N MET A 287 -24.31 -7.24 -1.84
CA MET A 287 -23.16 -6.47 -1.43
C MET A 287 -22.91 -5.37 -2.45
N ASN A 288 -23.04 -4.12 -2.01
CA ASN A 288 -22.54 -2.99 -2.80
C ASN A 288 -21.03 -2.87 -2.56
N ASN A 289 -20.24 -3.22 -3.58
CA ASN A 289 -18.82 -3.35 -3.45
C ASN A 289 -18.06 -2.20 -4.12
N GLY A 290 -18.36 -0.97 -3.72
CA GLY A 290 -17.62 0.20 -4.18
C GLY A 290 -16.13 0.14 -3.82
N PHE A 291 -15.78 -0.55 -2.73
CA PHE A 291 -14.38 -0.67 -2.29
C PHE A 291 -13.53 -1.45 -3.30
N ILE A 292 -14.02 -2.61 -3.78
CA ILE A 292 -13.26 -3.39 -4.76
C ILE A 292 -13.20 -2.70 -6.13
N GLY A 293 -14.17 -1.85 -6.41
CA GLY A 293 -14.18 -1.02 -7.62
C GLY A 293 -12.95 -0.12 -7.78
N LEU A 294 -12.24 0.21 -6.67
CA LEU A 294 -10.97 0.92 -6.74
C LEU A 294 -9.89 0.17 -7.53
N PHE A 295 -9.97 -1.15 -7.53
CA PHE A 295 -8.98 -2.05 -8.15
C PHE A 295 -9.40 -2.52 -9.55
N ALA A 296 -10.58 -2.11 -10.02
CA ALA A 296 -11.10 -2.46 -11.35
C ALA A 296 -10.69 -1.41 -12.39
N ALA A 297 -10.12 -1.85 -13.50
CA ALA A 297 -9.60 -0.97 -14.54
C ALA A 297 -10.65 0.01 -15.10
N LYS A 298 -11.89 -0.45 -15.32
CA LYS A 298 -12.96 0.38 -15.90
C LYS A 298 -13.51 1.44 -14.95
N SER A 299 -13.38 1.23 -13.65
CA SER A 299 -13.82 2.23 -12.65
C SER A 299 -12.77 3.28 -12.36
N PHE A 300 -11.60 3.19 -13.00
CA PHE A 300 -10.51 4.15 -12.79
C PHE A 300 -10.93 5.59 -13.08
N ASP A 301 -11.67 5.83 -14.15
CA ASP A 301 -12.12 7.18 -14.53
C ASP A 301 -13.06 7.82 -13.50
N SER A 302 -14.00 7.04 -12.95
CA SER A 302 -14.96 7.53 -11.96
C SER A 302 -14.35 7.71 -10.57
N ASN A 303 -13.30 6.93 -10.25
CA ASN A 303 -12.70 6.83 -8.93
C ASN A 303 -11.32 7.48 -8.83
N SER A 304 -10.84 8.00 -9.96
CA SER A 304 -9.48 8.52 -10.09
C SER A 304 -9.17 9.67 -9.11
N SER A 305 -10.16 10.45 -8.66
CA SER A 305 -9.93 11.53 -7.70
C SER A 305 -9.34 11.07 -6.35
N ASN A 306 -9.52 9.80 -5.99
CA ASN A 306 -9.05 9.22 -4.74
C ASN A 306 -7.68 8.54 -4.86
N ILE A 307 -7.25 8.24 -6.08
CA ILE A 307 -5.99 7.57 -6.37
C ILE A 307 -4.94 8.62 -6.72
N PHE A 308 -3.83 8.65 -6.01
CA PHE A 308 -2.73 9.58 -6.28
C PHE A 308 -1.71 9.00 -7.25
N THR A 309 -1.31 7.74 -7.05
CA THR A 309 -0.26 7.12 -7.83
C THR A 309 -0.55 5.66 -8.10
N ILE A 310 -0.34 5.25 -9.36
CA ILE A 310 -0.41 3.85 -9.80
C ILE A 310 0.87 3.44 -10.52
N ILE A 311 1.13 2.14 -10.56
CA ILE A 311 2.01 1.50 -11.52
C ILE A 311 1.11 0.72 -12.49
N PRO A 312 0.98 1.14 -13.77
CA PRO A 312 0.20 0.42 -14.75
C PRO A 312 0.99 -0.77 -15.31
N PHE A 313 0.29 -1.83 -15.71
CA PHE A 313 0.85 -3.00 -16.38
C PHE A 313 0.22 -3.20 -17.76
N ALA A 314 0.95 -3.87 -18.66
CA ALA A 314 0.39 -4.35 -19.92
C ALA A 314 -0.48 -5.61 -19.68
N ASN A 315 -1.57 -5.72 -20.40
CA ASN A 315 -2.24 -7.01 -20.58
C ASN A 315 -1.62 -7.77 -21.77
N SER A 316 -2.02 -9.03 -22.03
CA SER A 316 -1.35 -9.93 -23.00
C SER A 316 -1.26 -9.41 -24.42
N ASP A 317 -2.10 -8.45 -24.78
CA ASP A 317 -2.25 -7.94 -26.15
C ASP A 317 -1.46 -6.64 -26.36
N LEU A 318 -0.73 -6.19 -25.33
CA LEU A 318 -0.09 -4.89 -25.30
C LEU A 318 1.39 -4.99 -24.96
N HIS A 319 2.18 -4.13 -25.59
CA HIS A 319 3.61 -4.00 -25.34
C HIS A 319 3.86 -3.46 -23.93
N GLY A 320 4.73 -4.13 -23.16
CA GLY A 320 5.13 -3.72 -21.81
C GLY A 320 5.26 -4.89 -20.84
N THR A 321 5.51 -4.56 -19.57
CA THR A 321 5.66 -5.54 -18.49
C THR A 321 4.29 -6.02 -18.03
N THR A 322 4.08 -7.32 -17.98
CA THR A 322 2.88 -7.97 -17.42
C THR A 322 3.10 -8.27 -15.95
N SER A 323 2.04 -8.12 -15.14
CA SER A 323 2.07 -8.47 -13.72
C SER A 323 1.87 -9.98 -13.50
N GLU A 324 2.58 -10.55 -12.54
CA GLU A 324 2.41 -11.92 -12.07
C GLU A 324 1.35 -12.04 -10.96
N LEU A 325 0.90 -10.93 -10.38
CA LEU A 325 0.05 -10.95 -9.17
C LEU A 325 -1.25 -11.72 -9.40
N ALA A 326 -1.90 -11.55 -10.55
CA ALA A 326 -3.11 -12.31 -10.86
C ALA A 326 -2.84 -13.82 -10.89
N ALA A 327 -1.70 -14.27 -11.41
CA ALA A 327 -1.33 -15.69 -11.44
C ALA A 327 -1.03 -16.25 -10.04
N ILE A 328 -0.44 -15.43 -9.17
CA ILE A 328 -0.05 -15.83 -7.80
C ILE A 328 -1.28 -15.93 -6.89
N PHE A 329 -2.20 -14.95 -6.97
CA PHE A 329 -3.32 -14.82 -6.06
C PHE A 329 -4.63 -15.45 -6.55
N SER A 330 -4.80 -15.66 -7.87
CA SER A 330 -6.04 -16.23 -8.41
C SER A 330 -6.18 -17.72 -8.14
N PRO A 331 -7.41 -18.25 -8.12
CA PRO A 331 -7.64 -19.68 -8.00
C PRO A 331 -7.08 -20.44 -9.21
N PRO A 332 -6.86 -21.75 -9.10
CA PRO A 332 -6.43 -22.57 -10.21
C PRO A 332 -7.39 -22.48 -11.40
N GLY A 333 -6.83 -22.16 -12.56
CA GLY A 333 -7.54 -21.96 -13.82
C GLY A 333 -6.55 -21.72 -14.96
N GLU A 334 -6.93 -20.93 -15.96
CA GLU A 334 -6.03 -20.65 -17.10
C GLU A 334 -4.77 -19.85 -16.68
N VAL A 335 -4.87 -19.01 -15.66
CA VAL A 335 -3.80 -18.12 -15.20
C VAL A 335 -3.38 -18.40 -13.76
N GLY A 336 -4.33 -18.67 -12.85
CA GLY A 336 -4.10 -18.70 -11.43
C GLY A 336 -3.58 -20.03 -10.88
N ALA A 337 -2.88 -19.96 -9.76
CA ALA A 337 -2.39 -21.12 -9.01
C ALA A 337 -2.74 -21.10 -7.52
N ALA A 338 -3.37 -20.04 -7.01
CA ALA A 338 -3.67 -19.82 -5.59
C ALA A 338 -2.45 -20.10 -4.69
N GLN A 339 -1.29 -19.55 -5.09
CA GLN A 339 -0.05 -19.72 -4.34
C GLN A 339 -0.08 -18.99 -3.01
N VAL A 340 -0.78 -17.86 -2.98
CA VAL A 340 -0.91 -16.97 -1.83
C VAL A 340 -2.40 -16.70 -1.58
N VAL A 341 -2.80 -16.78 -0.32
CA VAL A 341 -4.18 -16.56 0.14
C VAL A 341 -4.18 -15.61 1.35
N ALA A 342 -5.34 -15.05 1.68
CA ALA A 342 -5.48 -14.26 2.89
C ALA A 342 -5.19 -15.11 4.13
N SER A 343 -4.39 -14.59 5.06
CA SER A 343 -3.99 -15.32 6.26
C SER A 343 -5.16 -15.51 7.24
N PRO A 344 -5.14 -16.54 8.09
CA PRO A 344 -6.00 -16.60 9.28
C PRO A 344 -5.91 -15.34 10.14
N GLY A 345 -4.73 -14.72 10.24
CA GLY A 345 -4.52 -13.49 11.01
C GLY A 345 -5.39 -12.32 10.55
N ILE A 346 -5.46 -12.02 9.24
CA ILE A 346 -6.33 -10.94 8.73
C ILE A 346 -7.82 -11.32 8.84
N GLN A 347 -8.16 -12.60 8.69
CA GLN A 347 -9.54 -13.05 8.89
C GLN A 347 -9.96 -12.89 10.35
N SER A 348 -9.11 -13.23 11.30
CA SER A 348 -9.34 -13.02 12.73
C SER A 348 -9.44 -11.54 13.09
N LEU A 349 -8.56 -10.70 12.51
CA LEU A 349 -8.66 -9.24 12.67
C LEU A 349 -10.00 -8.73 12.16
N SER A 350 -10.43 -9.19 11.00
CA SER A 350 -11.74 -8.85 10.43
C SER A 350 -12.88 -9.31 11.34
N LYS A 351 -12.85 -10.54 11.83
CA LYS A 351 -13.90 -11.09 12.73
C LYS A 351 -14.04 -10.30 14.05
N ARG A 352 -12.97 -9.68 14.53
CA ARG A 352 -13.02 -8.81 15.72
C ARG A 352 -13.65 -7.44 15.43
N GLN A 353 -13.92 -7.09 14.17
CA GLN A 353 -14.68 -5.91 13.79
C GLN A 353 -16.17 -6.23 13.74
N ILE A 354 -16.98 -5.19 13.65
CA ILE A 354 -18.43 -5.32 13.51
C ILE A 354 -18.90 -4.42 12.38
N TYR A 355 -19.71 -4.98 11.50
CA TYR A 355 -20.43 -4.19 10.51
C TYR A 355 -21.93 -4.30 10.72
N ARG A 356 -22.65 -3.29 10.25
CA ARG A 356 -24.10 -3.24 10.28
C ARG A 356 -24.67 -3.12 8.88
N TYR A 357 -25.85 -3.66 8.70
CA TYR A 357 -26.70 -3.29 7.59
C TYR A 357 -28.12 -2.95 8.06
N TYR A 358 -28.76 -2.07 7.31
CA TYR A 358 -30.12 -1.61 7.55
C TYR A 358 -31.09 -2.38 6.68
N GLU A 359 -32.12 -2.97 7.27
CA GLU A 359 -33.11 -3.76 6.53
C GLU A 359 -34.41 -2.98 6.22
N GLY A 360 -34.59 -1.81 6.79
CA GLY A 360 -35.77 -0.99 6.57
C GLY A 360 -36.57 -0.72 7.85
N GLU A 361 -37.67 0.02 7.70
CA GLU A 361 -38.64 0.26 8.77
C GLU A 361 -39.53 -0.98 8.92
N ASP A 362 -39.84 -1.40 10.15
CA ASP A 362 -40.83 -2.47 10.37
C ASP A 362 -42.21 -1.96 9.95
N PRO A 363 -42.79 -2.53 8.87
CA PRO A 363 -44.12 -2.11 8.41
C PRO A 363 -45.25 -2.42 9.42
N LYS A 364 -44.97 -3.18 10.47
CA LYS A 364 -45.90 -3.53 11.56
C LYS A 364 -45.73 -2.64 12.79
N ALA A 365 -44.72 -1.76 12.78
CA ALA A 365 -44.51 -0.86 13.91
C ALA A 365 -45.66 0.17 14.05
N PRO A 366 -46.09 0.52 15.28
CA PRO A 366 -47.03 1.62 15.50
C PRO A 366 -46.44 2.92 14.95
N LYS A 367 -47.22 3.70 14.21
CA LYS A 367 -46.81 4.96 13.57
C LYS A 367 -46.18 6.02 14.49
N VAL A 368 -46.22 5.80 15.80
CA VAL A 368 -45.70 6.73 16.82
C VAL A 368 -44.23 6.42 17.21
N VAL A 369 -43.74 5.27 16.81
CA VAL A 369 -42.35 4.82 17.15
C VAL A 369 -41.69 4.36 15.87
N GLU A 370 -40.62 5.04 15.46
CA GLU A 370 -39.80 4.60 14.34
C GLU A 370 -38.94 3.43 14.78
N TYR A 371 -39.26 2.23 14.29
CA TYR A 371 -38.43 1.05 14.46
C TYR A 371 -37.52 0.92 13.25
N SER A 372 -36.24 0.87 13.48
CA SER A 372 -35.24 0.59 12.44
C SER A 372 -34.57 -0.74 12.75
N HIS A 373 -34.61 -1.65 11.82
CA HIS A 373 -33.96 -2.96 11.95
C HIS A 373 -32.52 -2.87 11.45
N PHE A 374 -31.58 -3.00 12.37
CA PHE A 374 -30.17 -3.11 12.07
C PHE A 374 -29.69 -4.49 12.47
N TYR A 375 -28.98 -5.14 11.57
CA TYR A 375 -28.30 -6.39 11.85
C TYR A 375 -26.81 -6.11 12.05
N GLU A 376 -26.24 -6.65 13.13
CA GLU A 376 -24.82 -6.58 13.42
C GLU A 376 -24.17 -7.94 13.18
N TYR A 377 -23.08 -7.94 12.43
CA TYR A 377 -22.29 -9.12 12.15
C TYR A 377 -20.83 -8.90 12.48
N PRO A 378 -20.12 -9.94 12.94
CA PRO A 378 -18.67 -9.90 13.03
C PRO A 378 -18.07 -9.81 11.62
N GLY A 379 -17.11 -8.95 11.46
CA GLY A 379 -16.36 -8.79 10.21
C GLY A 379 -16.11 -7.35 9.82
N ASP A 380 -15.19 -7.19 8.88
CA ASP A 380 -14.95 -5.95 8.15
C ASP A 380 -15.33 -6.15 6.68
N LEU A 381 -16.18 -5.29 6.15
CA LEU A 381 -16.69 -5.44 4.80
C LEU A 381 -15.62 -5.27 3.73
N ARG A 382 -14.52 -4.56 4.00
CA ARG A 382 -13.41 -4.43 3.06
C ARG A 382 -12.73 -5.77 2.83
N ILE A 383 -12.50 -6.53 3.89
CA ILE A 383 -11.91 -7.88 3.81
C ILE A 383 -12.90 -8.86 3.18
N LYS A 384 -14.19 -8.82 3.59
CA LYS A 384 -15.23 -9.64 2.97
C LYS A 384 -15.41 -9.35 1.48
N ALA A 385 -15.27 -8.09 1.06
CA ALA A 385 -15.39 -7.67 -0.33
C ALA A 385 -14.20 -8.11 -1.19
N THR A 386 -13.05 -8.35 -0.60
CA THR A 386 -11.80 -8.63 -1.30
C THR A 386 -11.31 -10.06 -1.10
N THR A 387 -12.03 -10.89 -0.35
CA THR A 387 -11.76 -12.33 -0.19
C THR A 387 -12.97 -13.17 -0.57
N TYR A 388 -12.74 -14.32 -1.18
CA TYR A 388 -13.80 -15.24 -1.58
C TYR A 388 -13.35 -16.69 -1.54
N SER A 389 -14.31 -17.62 -1.66
CA SER A 389 -14.05 -19.05 -1.80
C SER A 389 -14.58 -19.53 -3.14
N GLN A 390 -13.83 -20.39 -3.81
CA GLN A 390 -14.22 -20.95 -5.10
C GLN A 390 -13.89 -22.44 -5.18
N ARG A 391 -14.77 -23.22 -5.79
CA ARG A 391 -14.48 -24.59 -6.17
C ARG A 391 -13.62 -24.62 -7.43
N GLY A 392 -12.53 -25.35 -7.39
CA GLY A 392 -11.67 -25.59 -8.55
C GLY A 392 -12.39 -26.43 -9.63
N ASN A 393 -11.95 -26.28 -10.87
CA ASN A 393 -12.39 -27.08 -11.99
C ASN A 393 -11.63 -28.43 -12.10
N ASP A 394 -10.81 -28.77 -11.10
CA ASP A 394 -10.12 -30.04 -11.01
C ASP A 394 -11.09 -31.21 -10.77
N GLU A 395 -10.68 -32.44 -11.09
CA GLU A 395 -11.48 -33.63 -10.91
C GLU A 395 -11.94 -33.82 -9.44
N ALA A 396 -11.13 -33.34 -8.49
CA ALA A 396 -11.39 -33.38 -7.06
C ALA A 396 -12.39 -32.33 -6.59
N LYS A 397 -12.73 -31.33 -7.42
CA LYS A 397 -13.55 -30.15 -7.06
C LYS A 397 -13.10 -29.52 -5.74
N THR A 398 -11.80 -29.36 -5.59
CA THR A 398 -11.17 -28.81 -4.39
C THR A 398 -11.72 -27.42 -4.10
N GLU A 399 -12.13 -27.16 -2.88
CA GLU A 399 -12.56 -25.83 -2.44
C GLU A 399 -11.34 -25.00 -2.05
N TYR A 400 -11.12 -23.89 -2.75
CA TYR A 400 -10.11 -22.90 -2.42
C TYR A 400 -10.75 -21.80 -1.60
N LYS A 401 -10.24 -21.58 -0.37
CA LYS A 401 -10.74 -20.58 0.59
C LYS A 401 -9.81 -19.40 0.69
N ASN A 402 -10.37 -18.26 1.11
CA ASN A 402 -9.63 -17.05 1.41
C ASN A 402 -8.81 -16.53 0.22
N ILE A 403 -9.31 -16.71 -1.00
CA ILE A 403 -8.68 -16.20 -2.21
C ILE A 403 -8.75 -14.68 -2.21
N ILE A 404 -7.63 -14.03 -2.54
CA ILE A 404 -7.52 -12.57 -2.61
C ILE A 404 -7.97 -12.09 -3.98
N GLY A 405 -9.04 -11.29 -4.02
CA GLY A 405 -9.67 -10.82 -5.26
C GLY A 405 -9.12 -9.50 -5.82
N LYS A 406 -8.27 -8.76 -5.11
CA LYS A 406 -7.78 -7.43 -5.55
C LYS A 406 -7.03 -7.44 -6.89
N PHE A 407 -6.45 -8.57 -7.28
CA PHE A 407 -5.59 -8.68 -8.45
C PHE A 407 -6.23 -9.38 -9.65
N ASN A 408 -7.45 -9.89 -9.48
CA ASN A 408 -8.14 -10.70 -10.50
C ASN A 408 -9.61 -10.32 -10.65
N PHE A 409 -9.95 -9.07 -10.40
CA PHE A 409 -11.31 -8.58 -10.38
C PHE A 409 -11.80 -8.17 -11.75
N GLU A 410 -12.99 -8.68 -12.17
CA GLU A 410 -13.68 -8.25 -13.38
C GLU A 410 -14.89 -7.39 -13.06
N GLU A 411 -14.99 -6.26 -13.75
CA GLU A 411 -16.10 -5.34 -13.60
C GLU A 411 -17.38 -5.90 -14.27
N GLY A 412 -18.46 -5.94 -13.53
CA GLY A 412 -19.78 -6.25 -14.06
C GLY A 412 -20.58 -7.31 -13.32
N ASN A 413 -19.94 -8.16 -12.52
CA ASN A 413 -20.59 -9.25 -11.78
C ASN A 413 -20.21 -9.25 -10.30
N ILE A 414 -20.48 -8.14 -9.61
CA ILE A 414 -20.22 -8.02 -8.17
C ILE A 414 -21.43 -8.60 -7.40
N GLY A 415 -21.62 -9.90 -7.49
CA GLY A 415 -22.46 -10.64 -6.56
C GLY A 415 -21.60 -11.64 -5.79
N LEU A 416 -21.99 -12.00 -4.58
CA LEU A 416 -21.32 -13.03 -3.76
C LEU A 416 -21.15 -14.39 -4.46
N GLU A 417 -21.71 -14.58 -5.64
CA GLU A 417 -21.72 -15.81 -6.43
C GLU A 417 -21.21 -15.60 -7.88
N SER A 418 -20.69 -14.40 -8.21
CA SER A 418 -20.22 -14.16 -9.58
C SER A 418 -18.91 -14.90 -9.81
N GLU A 419 -18.84 -15.53 -10.95
CA GLU A 419 -17.68 -16.26 -11.44
C GLU A 419 -16.49 -15.32 -11.57
N PHE A 420 -15.59 -15.36 -10.59
CA PHE A 420 -14.26 -14.84 -10.75
C PHE A 420 -13.59 -15.62 -11.87
N THR A 421 -13.37 -14.99 -13.00
CA THR A 421 -12.79 -15.69 -14.13
C THR A 421 -11.28 -15.65 -14.01
N SER A 422 -10.64 -16.80 -14.13
CA SER A 422 -9.18 -16.95 -14.17
C SER A 422 -8.49 -16.25 -15.36
N LYS A 423 -9.26 -15.52 -16.16
CA LYS A 423 -8.80 -14.81 -17.36
C LYS A 423 -8.32 -13.40 -17.12
N ILE A 424 -8.59 -12.86 -15.93
CA ILE A 424 -8.31 -11.46 -15.63
C ILE A 424 -6.90 -11.31 -15.13
N ARG A 425 -6.27 -10.26 -15.59
CA ARG A 425 -4.91 -9.90 -15.27
C ARG A 425 -4.90 -8.61 -14.50
N THR A 426 -3.95 -8.49 -13.58
CA THR A 426 -3.67 -7.23 -12.89
C THR A 426 -3.26 -6.18 -13.92
N THR A 427 -4.03 -5.11 -14.02
CA THR A 427 -3.78 -4.02 -14.97
C THR A 427 -3.02 -2.86 -14.36
N PHE A 428 -3.11 -2.68 -13.07
CA PHE A 428 -2.33 -1.71 -12.30
C PHE A 428 -2.28 -2.11 -10.83
N ILE A 429 -1.32 -1.56 -10.11
CA ILE A 429 -1.31 -1.52 -8.65
C ILE A 429 -1.40 -0.08 -8.17
N ILE A 430 -2.04 0.13 -7.03
CA ILE A 430 -2.13 1.45 -6.39
C ILE A 430 -0.96 1.59 -5.44
N LEU A 431 -0.10 2.59 -5.66
CA LEU A 431 0.97 2.92 -4.74
C LEU A 431 0.51 3.86 -3.64
N GLN A 432 -0.34 4.83 -4.00
CA GLN A 432 -0.84 5.83 -3.06
C GLN A 432 -2.26 6.26 -3.42
N ARG A 433 -3.08 6.40 -2.39
CA ARG A 433 -4.43 6.94 -2.46
C ARG A 433 -4.73 7.84 -1.26
N LYS A 434 -5.83 8.56 -1.27
CA LYS A 434 -6.16 9.57 -0.24
C LYS A 434 -6.16 9.00 1.17
N GLU A 435 -6.62 7.78 1.34
CA GLU A 435 -6.70 7.12 2.64
C GLU A 435 -5.31 6.93 3.28
N HIS A 436 -4.24 6.83 2.49
CA HIS A 436 -2.87 6.85 3.02
C HIS A 436 -2.61 8.15 3.78
N ALA A 437 -3.04 9.31 3.24
CA ALA A 437 -2.85 10.58 3.93
C ALA A 437 -3.54 10.61 5.30
N TYR A 438 -4.77 10.06 5.40
CA TYR A 438 -5.52 10.03 6.66
C TYR A 438 -4.87 9.10 7.70
N LEU A 439 -4.55 7.86 7.32
CA LEU A 439 -3.99 6.89 8.27
C LEU A 439 -2.55 7.24 8.68
N ARG A 440 -1.75 7.77 7.74
CA ARG A 440 -0.41 8.29 8.05
C ARG A 440 -0.48 9.57 8.91
N PHE A 441 -1.49 10.41 8.72
CA PHE A 441 -1.75 11.54 9.60
C PHE A 441 -2.09 11.08 11.02
N ALA A 442 -2.98 10.09 11.16
CA ALA A 442 -3.29 9.51 12.46
C ALA A 442 -2.06 8.90 13.14
N GLU A 443 -1.20 8.20 12.40
CA GLU A 443 0.09 7.69 12.90
C GLU A 443 1.00 8.84 13.39
N ALA A 444 1.14 9.90 12.60
CA ALA A 444 1.95 11.06 12.98
C ALA A 444 1.41 11.77 14.23
N LEU A 445 0.08 11.84 14.39
CA LEU A 445 -0.55 12.40 15.58
C LEU A 445 -0.21 11.60 16.84
N ILE A 446 -0.13 10.27 16.76
CA ILE A 446 0.30 9.45 17.90
C ILE A 446 1.76 9.74 18.26
N GLY A 447 2.62 9.91 17.28
CA GLY A 447 4.00 10.35 17.49
C GLY A 447 4.07 11.71 18.19
N LEU A 448 3.27 12.69 17.74
CA LEU A 448 3.16 14.00 18.37
C LEU A 448 2.68 13.92 19.82
N GLU A 449 1.68 13.07 20.11
CA GLU A 449 1.21 12.89 21.49
C GLU A 449 2.33 12.39 22.40
N ARG A 450 3.18 11.46 21.92
CA ARG A 450 4.38 11.00 22.65
C ARG A 450 5.41 12.09 22.86
N GLU A 451 5.52 13.04 21.94
CA GLU A 451 6.36 14.23 22.07
C GLU A 451 5.77 15.32 22.99
N GLY A 452 4.57 15.08 23.54
CA GLY A 452 3.92 15.97 24.50
C GLY A 452 2.88 16.93 23.90
N TYR A 453 2.51 16.77 22.61
CA TYR A 453 1.44 17.54 21.98
C TYR A 453 0.07 16.96 22.41
N LYS A 454 -0.42 17.37 23.58
CA LYS A 454 -1.67 16.88 24.15
C LYS A 454 -2.88 17.14 23.24
N GLY A 455 -3.77 16.15 23.12
CA GLY A 455 -4.96 16.17 22.27
C GLY A 455 -4.74 15.57 20.89
N ALA A 456 -3.50 15.26 20.50
CA ALA A 456 -3.22 14.62 19.23
C ALA A 456 -3.83 13.20 19.16
N MET A 457 -3.86 12.50 20.27
CA MET A 457 -4.48 11.19 20.42
C MET A 457 -6.00 11.22 20.15
N GLU A 458 -6.71 12.21 20.67
CA GLU A 458 -8.14 12.41 20.43
C GLU A 458 -8.42 12.75 18.94
N LEU A 459 -7.56 13.58 18.33
CA LEU A 459 -7.68 13.89 16.92
C LEU A 459 -7.42 12.65 16.04
N ALA A 460 -6.45 11.81 16.42
CA ALA A 460 -6.21 10.55 15.73
C ALA A 460 -7.44 9.63 15.78
N MET A 461 -8.14 9.54 16.92
CA MET A 461 -9.39 8.79 17.05
C MET A 461 -10.51 9.36 16.20
N ILE A 462 -10.63 10.68 16.08
CA ILE A 462 -11.61 11.34 15.21
C ILE A 462 -11.37 10.92 13.76
N VAL A 463 -10.13 10.97 13.29
CA VAL A 463 -9.76 10.59 11.93
C VAL A 463 -9.99 9.09 11.67
N LEU A 464 -9.64 8.25 12.64
CA LEU A 464 -9.58 6.80 12.50
C LEU A 464 -10.96 6.14 12.58
N LYS A 465 -11.70 6.39 13.66
CA LYS A 465 -12.87 5.61 14.06
C LYS A 465 -14.16 6.40 14.20
N GLU A 466 -14.08 7.60 14.73
CA GLU A 466 -15.28 8.26 15.22
C GLU A 466 -15.86 9.26 14.24
N GLY A 467 -15.02 9.97 13.47
CA GLY A 467 -15.44 11.13 12.72
C GLY A 467 -16.06 12.22 13.61
N VAL A 468 -16.42 13.33 13.03
CA VAL A 468 -17.07 14.45 13.73
C VAL A 468 -18.24 14.97 12.90
N LYS A 469 -19.22 14.15 12.59
CA LYS A 469 -20.34 14.59 11.76
C LYS A 469 -21.50 15.14 12.61
N SER A 470 -21.97 16.35 12.28
CA SER A 470 -23.03 17.05 13.01
C SER A 470 -24.43 16.47 12.85
N SER A 471 -24.69 15.67 11.84
CA SER A 471 -26.00 15.06 11.55
C SER A 471 -26.14 13.64 12.10
N TYR A 472 -25.28 13.26 13.01
CA TYR A 472 -25.26 11.91 13.54
C TYR A 472 -26.38 11.68 14.54
N GLN A 473 -27.36 10.89 14.16
CA GLN A 473 -28.31 10.33 15.10
C GLN A 473 -27.71 9.09 15.73
N LEU A 474 -27.15 9.21 16.91
CA LEU A 474 -26.79 8.08 17.73
C LEU A 474 -28.03 7.64 18.50
N LEU A 475 -28.27 6.34 18.46
CA LEU A 475 -29.33 5.74 19.25
C LEU A 475 -28.91 5.72 20.71
N LYS A 476 -29.53 6.52 21.54
CA LYS A 476 -29.18 6.68 22.96
C LYS A 476 -29.39 5.40 23.77
N ASN A 477 -30.43 4.64 23.48
CA ASN A 477 -30.77 3.42 24.19
C ASN A 477 -31.36 2.40 23.19
N PRO A 478 -30.52 1.55 22.55
CA PRO A 478 -31.08 0.40 21.87
C PRO A 478 -31.75 -0.51 22.90
N VAL A 479 -33.04 -0.67 22.82
CA VAL A 479 -33.72 -1.73 23.56
C VAL A 479 -33.48 -3.01 22.78
N TYR A 480 -32.82 -3.96 23.38
CA TYR A 480 -32.62 -5.29 22.80
C TYR A 480 -33.97 -6.01 22.73
N ALA A 481 -34.56 -6.05 21.57
CA ALA A 481 -35.71 -6.88 21.34
C ALA A 481 -35.28 -8.13 20.60
N GLU A 482 -35.17 -9.20 21.30
CA GLU A 482 -35.03 -10.57 20.85
C GLU A 482 -33.79 -10.96 19.99
N ARG A 483 -33.15 -12.00 20.43
CA ARG A 483 -32.23 -12.84 19.68
C ARG A 483 -33.00 -13.50 18.55
N VAL A 484 -32.92 -13.00 17.32
CA VAL A 484 -33.90 -13.29 16.30
C VAL A 484 -33.63 -14.56 15.52
N LYS A 485 -32.46 -15.03 15.35
CA LYS A 485 -32.12 -16.32 14.70
C LYS A 485 -30.62 -16.46 14.50
N LEU A 486 -30.15 -17.70 14.50
CA LEU A 486 -28.91 -18.06 13.83
C LEU A 486 -29.21 -18.07 12.32
N ASN A 487 -28.36 -17.42 11.51
CA ASN A 487 -28.41 -17.64 10.08
C ASN A 487 -27.93 -19.04 9.71
N ALA A 488 -27.95 -19.38 8.42
CA ALA A 488 -27.50 -20.68 7.94
C ALA A 488 -26.02 -20.99 8.28
N ASP A 489 -25.24 -19.99 8.58
CA ASP A 489 -23.81 -20.07 8.91
C ASP A 489 -23.55 -20.09 10.43
N GLY A 490 -24.61 -20.02 11.26
CA GLY A 490 -24.52 -20.09 12.72
C GLY A 490 -24.28 -18.74 13.42
N ASP A 491 -24.29 -17.62 12.70
CA ASP A 491 -24.10 -16.29 13.25
C ASP A 491 -25.34 -15.83 14.02
N THR A 492 -25.11 -15.16 15.15
CA THR A 492 -26.18 -14.60 15.97
C THR A 492 -26.64 -13.25 15.41
N LEU A 493 -27.92 -13.15 15.08
CA LEU A 493 -28.55 -11.91 14.66
C LEU A 493 -29.14 -11.19 15.87
N TYR A 494 -28.84 -9.91 16.01
CA TYR A 494 -29.42 -9.04 17.03
C TYR A 494 -30.39 -8.05 16.39
N ASN A 495 -31.64 -8.06 16.83
CA ASN A 495 -32.61 -7.00 16.51
C ASN A 495 -32.48 -5.89 17.54
N TYR A 496 -32.28 -4.67 17.09
CA TYR A 496 -32.33 -3.49 17.94
C TYR A 496 -33.61 -2.73 17.67
N ILE A 497 -34.43 -2.55 18.69
CA ILE A 497 -35.56 -1.61 18.63
C ILE A 497 -35.06 -0.27 19.13
N ILE A 498 -35.28 0.75 18.33
CA ILE A 498 -34.86 2.12 18.61
C ILE A 498 -36.10 2.87 19.04
N GLU A 499 -36.27 3.07 20.34
CA GLU A 499 -37.42 3.78 20.86
C GLU A 499 -37.35 5.29 20.77
N ASN A 500 -36.16 5.89 20.68
CA ASN A 500 -35.98 7.35 20.58
C ASN A 500 -34.79 7.69 19.69
N LYS A 501 -35.01 8.45 18.63
CA LYS A 501 -33.95 9.10 17.86
C LYS A 501 -33.47 10.34 18.60
N ASP A 502 -32.57 10.18 19.54
CA ASP A 502 -31.87 11.32 20.13
C ASP A 502 -30.66 11.67 19.28
N THR A 503 -30.63 12.90 18.82
CA THR A 503 -29.44 13.47 18.18
C THR A 503 -28.33 13.51 19.21
N ILE A 504 -27.23 12.79 19.02
CA ILE A 504 -26.04 13.01 19.84
C ILE A 504 -25.37 14.26 19.32
N ASP A 505 -25.30 15.24 20.20
CA ASP A 505 -24.47 16.40 20.00
C ASP A 505 -22.99 15.94 20.00
N ILE A 506 -22.32 16.13 18.86
CA ILE A 506 -20.89 15.87 18.72
C ILE A 506 -20.04 16.98 19.34
N GLN A 507 -20.68 18.10 19.70
CA GLN A 507 -20.01 19.20 20.36
C GLN A 507 -19.18 18.74 21.58
N PRO A 508 -19.64 17.81 22.44
CA PRO A 508 -18.82 17.31 23.53
C PRO A 508 -17.48 16.70 23.15
N ARG A 509 -17.37 16.06 21.96
CA ARG A 509 -16.09 15.50 21.47
C ARG A 509 -15.14 16.59 21.02
N MET A 510 -15.64 17.55 20.25
CA MET A 510 -14.89 18.73 19.88
C MET A 510 -14.42 19.51 21.10
N GLU A 511 -15.27 19.70 22.08
CA GLU A 511 -14.94 20.37 23.35
C GLU A 511 -13.87 19.60 24.12
N LYS A 512 -13.95 18.26 24.19
CA LYS A 512 -12.94 17.41 24.83
C LYS A 512 -11.59 17.56 24.14
N TYR A 513 -11.56 17.47 22.78
CA TYR A 513 -10.34 17.69 22.00
C TYR A 513 -9.77 19.08 22.25
N LEU A 514 -10.60 20.13 22.11
CA LEU A 514 -10.19 21.52 22.28
C LEU A 514 -9.73 21.82 23.72
N ALA A 515 -10.31 21.17 24.72
CA ALA A 515 -9.92 21.32 26.13
C ALA A 515 -8.57 20.64 26.45
N SER A 516 -8.23 19.55 25.78
CA SER A 516 -7.00 18.81 25.98
C SER A 516 -5.85 19.24 25.06
N CYS A 517 -6.17 19.99 24.02
CA CYS A 517 -5.29 20.30 22.90
C CYS A 517 -4.28 21.40 23.26
N THR A 518 -3.00 21.19 22.95
CA THR A 518 -1.99 22.26 23.03
C THR A 518 -2.26 23.33 21.95
N ASP A 519 -1.93 24.59 22.24
CA ASP A 519 -2.10 25.70 21.29
C ASP A 519 -1.39 25.41 19.96
N SER A 520 -0.17 24.87 20.00
CA SER A 520 0.58 24.54 18.80
C SER A 520 -0.11 23.50 17.92
N LEU A 521 -0.77 22.51 18.50
CA LEU A 521 -1.54 21.50 17.78
C LEU A 521 -2.83 22.13 17.20
N ARG A 522 -3.55 22.89 18.00
CA ARG A 522 -4.81 23.55 17.64
C ARG A 522 -4.66 24.49 16.44
N TYR A 523 -3.58 25.27 16.41
CA TYR A 523 -3.32 26.18 15.29
C TYR A 523 -2.73 25.48 14.06
N SER A 524 -2.11 24.29 14.23
CA SER A 524 -1.54 23.54 13.12
C SER A 524 -2.57 22.67 12.40
N PHE A 525 -3.55 22.12 13.15
CA PHE A 525 -4.51 21.15 12.63
C PHE A 525 -5.90 21.46 13.18
N ALA A 526 -6.75 22.04 12.32
CA ALA A 526 -8.09 22.40 12.73
C ALA A 526 -9.01 21.17 12.77
N ALA A 527 -9.55 20.83 13.93
CA ALA A 527 -10.48 19.72 14.09
C ALA A 527 -11.77 19.91 13.27
N GLU A 528 -12.13 21.16 13.02
CA GLU A 528 -13.28 21.55 12.19
C GLU A 528 -13.19 21.04 10.76
N ASP A 529 -11.99 20.82 10.22
CA ASP A 529 -11.77 20.26 8.90
C ASP A 529 -12.20 18.78 8.81
N PHE A 530 -12.30 18.11 9.94
CA PHE A 530 -12.77 16.73 10.05
C PHE A 530 -14.25 16.62 10.48
N ARG A 531 -14.97 17.72 10.59
CA ARG A 531 -16.36 17.77 11.11
C ARG A 531 -17.30 16.86 10.34
N ASP A 532 -17.14 16.76 9.03
CA ASP A 532 -17.97 15.91 8.19
C ASP A 532 -17.38 14.51 7.97
N ASN A 533 -16.29 14.20 8.65
CA ASN A 533 -15.59 12.93 8.51
C ASN A 533 -16.23 11.86 9.42
N LYS A 534 -16.46 10.67 8.87
CA LYS A 534 -17.03 9.52 9.61
C LYS A 534 -15.95 8.59 10.20
N GLY A 535 -14.66 8.93 10.02
CA GLY A 535 -13.54 8.03 10.30
C GLY A 535 -13.34 7.00 9.21
N ILE A 536 -12.08 6.63 8.97
CA ILE A 536 -11.72 5.65 7.91
C ILE A 536 -12.43 4.32 8.12
N HIS A 537 -12.60 3.88 9.36
CA HIS A 537 -13.25 2.63 9.70
C HIS A 537 -14.69 2.49 9.16
N SER A 538 -15.39 3.61 8.92
CA SER A 538 -16.73 3.59 8.33
C SER A 538 -16.78 2.94 6.94
N ARG A 539 -15.67 2.79 6.27
CA ARG A 539 -15.57 2.14 4.95
C ARG A 539 -15.82 0.63 5.04
N GLY A 540 -15.50 0.00 6.18
CA GLY A 540 -15.69 -1.43 6.42
C GLY A 540 -16.82 -1.79 7.37
N SER A 541 -17.43 -0.79 8.04
CA SER A 541 -18.46 -1.03 9.07
C SER A 541 -19.90 -0.98 8.54
N GLY A 542 -20.10 -0.88 7.23
CA GLY A 542 -21.42 -0.84 6.61
C GLY A 542 -22.20 0.42 6.96
N ASP A 543 -23.47 0.25 7.35
CA ASP A 543 -24.32 1.35 7.82
C ASP A 543 -24.11 1.67 9.31
N SER A 544 -23.09 1.07 9.93
CA SER A 544 -22.73 1.35 11.31
C SER A 544 -22.08 2.71 11.41
N GLU A 545 -22.87 3.66 11.85
CA GLU A 545 -22.37 4.97 12.22
C GLU A 545 -21.79 4.97 13.64
N ARG A 546 -21.95 3.88 14.39
CA ARG A 546 -21.57 3.78 15.79
C ARG A 546 -20.47 2.76 15.98
N ASN A 547 -19.32 3.23 16.36
CA ASN A 547 -18.22 2.34 16.75
C ASN A 547 -18.00 2.39 18.26
N ILE A 548 -18.93 1.76 19.01
CA ILE A 548 -18.86 1.68 20.47
C ILE A 548 -17.70 0.81 20.99
N TYR A 549 -17.13 -0.02 20.12
CA TYR A 549 -16.09 -0.97 20.49
C TYR A 549 -14.69 -0.34 20.55
N TYR A 550 -14.53 0.86 20.01
CA TYR A 550 -13.23 1.53 19.86
C TYR A 550 -13.24 2.95 20.43
N ALA A 551 -13.82 3.11 21.61
CA ALA A 551 -13.77 4.39 22.32
C ALA A 551 -12.51 4.48 23.18
N LEU A 552 -12.06 5.70 23.49
CA LEU A 552 -11.02 5.97 24.47
C LEU A 552 -11.59 5.86 25.89
N THR A 553 -12.00 4.66 26.28
CA THR A 553 -12.48 4.35 27.63
C THR A 553 -11.61 3.25 28.22
N ASP A 554 -11.47 3.26 29.55
CA ASP A 554 -10.67 2.26 30.26
C ASP A 554 -11.09 0.82 29.89
N THR A 555 -12.40 0.58 29.76
CA THR A 555 -12.93 -0.74 29.39
C THR A 555 -12.52 -1.16 27.99
N CYS A 556 -12.62 -0.26 26.98
CA CYS A 556 -12.21 -0.59 25.63
C CYS A 556 -10.69 -0.84 25.52
N ILE A 557 -9.91 -0.02 26.22
CA ILE A 557 -8.45 -0.16 26.28
C ILE A 557 -8.08 -1.48 26.96
N ALA A 558 -8.69 -1.76 28.12
CA ALA A 558 -8.43 -2.99 28.88
C ALA A 558 -8.76 -4.25 28.06
N ARG A 559 -9.91 -4.28 27.39
CA ARG A 559 -10.30 -5.42 26.51
C ARG A 559 -9.30 -5.64 25.41
N TYR A 560 -8.93 -4.57 24.73
CA TYR A 560 -7.98 -4.65 23.61
C TYR A 560 -6.61 -5.18 24.06
N LEU A 561 -6.13 -4.70 25.19
CA LEU A 561 -4.82 -5.06 25.75
C LEU A 561 -4.81 -6.39 26.53
N GLY A 562 -5.94 -7.10 26.62
CA GLY A 562 -6.04 -8.35 27.40
C GLY A 562 -5.95 -8.13 28.92
N LEU A 563 -6.33 -6.93 29.38
CA LEU A 563 -6.29 -6.53 30.79
C LEU A 563 -7.65 -6.69 31.51
N THR A 564 -8.53 -7.50 30.97
CA THR A 564 -9.82 -7.85 31.60
C THR A 564 -9.81 -9.28 32.08
N GLU A 565 -10.64 -9.55 33.10
CA GLU A 565 -10.97 -10.88 33.56
C GLU A 565 -12.49 -10.97 33.75
N VAL A 566 -13.05 -12.16 33.55
CA VAL A 566 -14.48 -12.40 33.70
C VAL A 566 -14.68 -13.44 34.78
N GLU A 567 -15.26 -13.01 35.92
CA GLU A 567 -15.72 -13.87 37.01
C GLU A 567 -17.24 -13.72 37.14
N ASP A 568 -17.95 -14.82 37.25
CA ASP A 568 -19.43 -14.86 37.40
C ASP A 568 -20.19 -13.96 36.38
N LYS A 569 -19.72 -13.88 35.13
CA LYS A 569 -20.23 -13.01 34.05
C LYS A 569 -20.02 -11.50 34.28
N ILE A 570 -19.23 -11.13 35.26
CA ILE A 570 -18.85 -9.74 35.52
C ILE A 570 -17.44 -9.54 34.96
N GLU A 571 -17.30 -8.61 34.03
CA GLU A 571 -16.01 -8.21 33.48
C GLU A 571 -15.39 -7.14 34.39
N THR A 572 -14.17 -7.38 34.82
CA THR A 572 -13.39 -6.44 35.65
C THR A 572 -12.06 -6.14 34.99
N ILE A 573 -11.50 -4.96 35.30
CA ILE A 573 -10.20 -4.54 34.78
C ILE A 573 -9.14 -4.96 35.82
N LYS A 574 -8.15 -5.76 35.38
CA LYS A 574 -7.08 -6.33 36.23
C LYS A 574 -6.22 -5.27 36.94
N ARG A 575 -6.06 -4.10 36.36
CA ARG A 575 -5.32 -2.96 36.90
C ARG A 575 -5.80 -1.63 36.29
N PRO A 576 -5.56 -0.49 36.93
CA PRO A 576 -5.85 0.82 36.34
C PRO A 576 -5.17 1.01 35.00
N ILE A 577 -5.87 1.65 34.06
CA ILE A 577 -5.34 2.00 32.74
C ILE A 577 -4.42 3.20 32.85
N THR A 578 -3.22 3.06 32.32
CA THR A 578 -2.22 4.13 32.31
C THR A 578 -2.32 4.96 31.01
N TYR A 579 -1.71 6.14 31.01
CA TYR A 579 -1.58 6.95 29.81
C TYR A 579 -0.83 6.20 28.68
N GLN A 580 0.18 5.41 29.02
CA GLN A 580 0.92 4.60 28.04
C GLN A 580 0.05 3.48 27.45
N ASP A 581 -0.86 2.90 28.22
CA ASP A 581 -1.83 1.93 27.72
C ASP A 581 -2.74 2.56 26.65
N SER A 582 -3.19 3.80 26.88
CA SER A 582 -4.00 4.56 25.91
C SER A 582 -3.23 4.84 24.62
N LEU A 583 -1.95 5.25 24.72
CA LEU A 583 -1.08 5.45 23.55
C LEU A 583 -0.85 4.16 22.76
N ASN A 584 -0.57 3.07 23.44
CA ASN A 584 -0.37 1.77 22.81
C ASN A 584 -1.65 1.28 22.13
N TYR A 585 -2.79 1.43 22.81
CA TYR A 585 -4.09 1.07 22.26
C TYR A 585 -4.39 1.79 20.93
N ILE A 586 -4.20 3.11 20.88
CA ILE A 586 -4.45 3.86 19.65
C ILE A 586 -3.45 3.52 18.57
N ALA A 587 -2.17 3.35 18.91
CA ALA A 587 -1.16 2.93 17.96
C ALA A 587 -1.54 1.57 17.32
N ASP A 588 -1.96 0.63 18.14
CA ASP A 588 -2.44 -0.68 17.68
C ASP A 588 -3.71 -0.57 16.82
N LEU A 589 -4.65 0.32 17.16
CA LEU A 589 -5.82 0.56 16.32
C LEU A 589 -5.44 1.13 14.94
N VAL A 590 -4.43 2.01 14.86
CA VAL A 590 -3.93 2.50 13.56
C VAL A 590 -3.29 1.37 12.76
N ILE A 591 -2.47 0.52 13.41
CA ILE A 591 -1.85 -0.65 12.76
C ILE A 591 -2.92 -1.61 12.21
N ASP A 592 -3.96 -1.86 12.97
CA ASP A 592 -5.07 -2.73 12.59
C ASP A 592 -5.88 -2.10 11.45
N GLU A 593 -6.13 -0.79 11.49
CA GLU A 593 -6.84 -0.09 10.43
C GLU A 593 -6.04 -0.03 9.13
N LEU A 594 -4.71 0.13 9.20
CA LEU A 594 -3.81 0.01 8.05
C LEU A 594 -3.91 -1.38 7.41
N ALA A 595 -4.01 -2.44 8.23
CA ALA A 595 -4.22 -3.80 7.74
C ALA A 595 -5.57 -3.96 7.02
N LEU A 596 -6.66 -3.44 7.59
CA LEU A 596 -8.00 -3.55 7.03
C LEU A 596 -8.16 -2.72 5.75
N GLU A 597 -7.57 -1.53 5.70
CA GLU A 597 -7.69 -0.61 4.58
C GLU A 597 -6.77 -0.99 3.42
N PHE A 598 -5.49 -1.27 3.72
CA PHE A 598 -4.44 -1.49 2.71
C PHE A 598 -3.99 -2.95 2.59
N ALA A 599 -4.81 -3.92 3.04
CA ALA A 599 -4.49 -5.32 2.84
C ALA A 599 -4.06 -5.59 1.41
N TRP A 600 -2.88 -6.19 1.26
CA TRP A 600 -2.30 -6.63 -0.02
C TRP A 600 -1.91 -5.51 -1.00
N GLU A 601 -1.74 -4.27 -0.53
CA GLU A 601 -1.30 -3.14 -1.36
C GLU A 601 0.22 -2.89 -1.27
N GLY A 602 0.99 -3.78 -0.63
CA GLY A 602 2.45 -3.74 -0.64
C GLY A 602 3.09 -2.74 0.33
N THR A 603 2.41 -2.42 1.44
CA THR A 603 2.95 -1.49 2.47
C THR A 603 3.14 -2.14 3.84
N ARG A 604 2.52 -3.30 4.06
CA ARG A 604 2.32 -3.86 5.40
C ARG A 604 3.58 -4.09 6.21
N PHE A 605 4.62 -4.69 5.63
CA PHE A 605 5.84 -4.99 6.38
C PHE A 605 6.57 -3.72 6.82
N GLY A 606 6.62 -2.70 5.93
CA GLY A 606 7.15 -1.38 6.25
C GLY A 606 6.37 -0.70 7.38
N ASP A 607 5.05 -0.83 7.40
CA ASP A 607 4.21 -0.30 8.48
C ASP A 607 4.56 -0.95 9.82
N LEU A 608 4.68 -2.28 9.86
CA LEU A 608 5.05 -3.00 11.07
C LEU A 608 6.44 -2.60 11.59
N ILE A 609 7.45 -2.44 10.70
CA ILE A 609 8.78 -1.94 11.09
C ILE A 609 8.67 -0.57 11.72
N ARG A 610 7.94 0.36 11.10
CA ARG A 610 7.83 1.74 11.54
C ARG A 610 7.19 1.84 12.92
N PHE A 611 6.10 1.10 13.14
CA PHE A 611 5.43 1.06 14.45
C PHE A 611 6.28 0.37 15.52
N ALA A 612 6.92 -0.76 15.22
CA ALA A 612 7.82 -1.43 16.15
C ALA A 612 8.93 -0.47 16.63
N LYS A 613 9.51 0.29 15.69
CA LYS A 613 10.52 1.33 16.01
C LYS A 613 9.95 2.49 16.80
N ALA A 614 8.78 3.02 16.41
CA ALA A 614 8.16 4.14 17.09
C ALA A 614 7.69 3.81 18.50
N MET A 615 7.34 2.54 18.75
CA MET A 615 6.91 2.05 20.08
C MET A 615 8.06 1.50 20.91
N ASP A 616 9.25 1.37 20.35
CA ASP A 616 10.39 0.65 20.93
C ASP A 616 10.00 -0.74 21.44
N ASP A 617 9.22 -1.46 20.61
CA ASP A 617 8.60 -2.75 20.96
C ASP A 617 8.60 -3.68 19.73
N ASN A 618 9.57 -4.59 19.67
CA ASN A 618 9.69 -5.55 18.58
C ASN A 618 8.52 -6.57 18.54
N ASP A 619 7.80 -6.77 19.65
CA ASP A 619 6.62 -7.64 19.71
C ASP A 619 5.53 -7.18 18.74
N VAL A 620 5.44 -5.88 18.48
CA VAL A 620 4.48 -5.30 17.53
C VAL A 620 4.56 -5.96 16.14
N LEU A 621 5.75 -6.18 15.66
CA LEU A 621 6.01 -6.87 14.40
C LEU A 621 6.08 -8.39 14.60
N ALA A 622 6.90 -8.85 15.55
CA ALA A 622 7.24 -10.25 15.71
C ALA A 622 6.02 -11.13 16.00
N LYS A 623 5.15 -10.73 16.93
CA LYS A 623 3.94 -11.48 17.26
C LYS A 623 2.91 -11.48 16.13
N ARG A 624 2.69 -10.34 15.47
CA ARG A 624 1.75 -10.26 14.35
C ARG A 624 2.17 -11.19 13.20
N VAL A 625 3.45 -11.14 12.81
CA VAL A 625 3.99 -12.00 11.75
C VAL A 625 3.94 -13.48 12.14
N ALA A 626 4.36 -13.82 13.36
CA ALA A 626 4.34 -15.19 13.84
C ALA A 626 2.93 -15.74 14.07
N GLY A 627 1.97 -14.88 14.40
CA GLY A 627 0.57 -15.24 14.63
C GLY A 627 -0.28 -15.40 13.37
N ARG A 628 0.24 -15.04 12.19
CA ARG A 628 -0.54 -14.96 10.95
C ARG A 628 -1.22 -16.26 10.53
N ALA A 629 -0.66 -17.41 10.90
CA ALA A 629 -1.18 -18.74 10.54
C ALA A 629 -2.29 -19.24 11.47
N PHE A 630 -2.60 -18.49 12.54
CA PHE A 630 -3.54 -18.91 13.57
C PHE A 630 -4.82 -18.06 13.52
N ASP A 631 -5.95 -18.70 13.82
CA ASP A 631 -7.25 -18.02 14.00
C ASP A 631 -7.33 -17.53 15.46
N ASN A 632 -6.87 -16.30 15.70
CA ASN A 632 -6.78 -15.71 17.03
C ASN A 632 -8.00 -14.84 17.32
N ASP A 633 -8.84 -15.24 18.26
CA ASP A 633 -9.98 -14.44 18.73
C ASP A 633 -9.53 -13.23 19.59
N VAL A 634 -8.28 -13.22 20.04
CA VAL A 634 -7.66 -12.19 20.87
C VAL A 634 -6.62 -11.38 20.11
N THR A 635 -6.26 -10.21 20.63
CA THR A 635 -5.19 -9.39 20.06
C THR A 635 -3.81 -9.96 20.41
N TYR A 636 -2.78 -9.58 19.67
CA TYR A 636 -1.40 -10.03 19.90
C TYR A 636 -0.84 -9.63 21.28
N ARG A 637 -1.50 -8.74 22.00
CA ARG A 637 -1.14 -8.34 23.35
C ARG A 637 -1.63 -9.29 24.43
N SER A 638 -2.57 -10.17 24.09
CA SER A 638 -3.06 -11.19 25.01
C SER A 638 -2.05 -12.32 25.20
N ALA A 639 -1.99 -12.86 26.40
CA ALA A 639 -1.19 -14.07 26.68
C ALA A 639 -1.73 -15.33 25.98
N GLU A 640 -2.98 -15.31 25.54
CA GLU A 640 -3.64 -16.42 24.84
C GLU A 640 -3.39 -16.39 23.33
N PHE A 641 -2.70 -15.37 22.82
CA PHE A 641 -2.40 -15.23 21.39
C PHE A 641 -1.49 -16.35 20.92
N GLN A 642 -1.97 -17.10 19.94
CA GLN A 642 -1.24 -18.22 19.36
C GLN A 642 -0.30 -17.75 18.27
N LEU A 643 0.92 -18.28 18.27
CA LEU A 643 1.97 -17.89 17.32
C LEU A 643 2.96 -19.04 17.07
N ASP A 644 3.64 -18.97 15.94
CA ASP A 644 4.80 -19.82 15.62
C ASP A 644 6.01 -19.34 16.43
N ALA A 645 6.48 -20.18 17.35
CA ALA A 645 7.55 -19.82 18.27
C ALA A 645 8.91 -19.62 17.56
N GLU A 646 9.19 -20.36 16.49
CA GLU A 646 10.44 -20.22 15.74
C GLU A 646 10.45 -18.91 14.94
N LEU A 647 9.37 -18.63 14.22
CA LEU A 647 9.22 -17.39 13.48
C LEU A 647 9.21 -16.18 14.42
N TYR A 648 8.55 -16.29 15.59
CA TYR A 648 8.57 -15.25 16.61
C TYR A 648 9.97 -14.93 17.09
N ALA A 649 10.74 -15.95 17.51
CA ALA A 649 12.12 -15.78 17.95
C ALA A 649 13.00 -15.15 16.86
N LYS A 650 12.78 -15.52 15.60
CA LYS A 650 13.47 -14.93 14.45
C LYS A 650 13.12 -13.45 14.27
N MET A 651 11.83 -13.10 14.33
CA MET A 651 11.36 -11.73 14.11
C MET A 651 11.60 -10.77 15.28
N LEU A 652 11.90 -11.27 16.48
CA LEU A 652 12.36 -10.44 17.60
C LEU A 652 13.70 -9.75 17.30
N ASN A 653 14.52 -10.34 16.45
CA ASN A 653 15.81 -9.76 16.07
C ASN A 653 15.62 -8.86 14.84
N GLU A 654 15.80 -7.55 15.01
CA GLU A 654 15.66 -6.53 13.96
C GLU A 654 16.54 -6.82 12.72
N ALA A 655 17.70 -7.45 12.88
CA ALA A 655 18.58 -7.79 11.77
C ALA A 655 17.89 -8.69 10.72
N ASN A 656 16.88 -9.47 11.13
CA ASN A 656 16.11 -10.34 10.26
C ASN A 656 14.95 -9.61 9.52
N TRP A 657 14.74 -8.33 9.80
CA TRP A 657 13.72 -7.55 9.11
C TRP A 657 14.16 -7.06 7.74
N TYR A 658 15.46 -7.04 7.47
CA TYR A 658 16.02 -6.49 6.25
C TYR A 658 16.50 -7.59 5.32
N LEU A 659 16.31 -7.32 4.03
CA LEU A 659 16.79 -8.19 2.97
C LEU A 659 18.32 -8.06 2.84
N PRO A 660 19.02 -9.14 2.55
CA PRO A 660 20.44 -9.07 2.26
C PRO A 660 20.69 -8.38 0.91
N LEU A 661 21.79 -7.64 0.84
CA LEU A 661 22.18 -6.93 -0.37
C LEU A 661 23.29 -7.71 -1.09
N PRO A 662 23.15 -7.99 -2.40
CA PRO A 662 24.26 -8.56 -3.21
C PRO A 662 25.46 -7.62 -3.29
N GLY A 663 26.65 -8.16 -3.56
CA GLY A 663 27.88 -7.37 -3.63
C GLY A 663 28.03 -6.51 -4.89
N ASP A 664 27.25 -6.77 -5.95
CA ASP A 664 27.39 -6.16 -7.28
C ASP A 664 26.09 -5.48 -7.75
N VAL A 665 25.47 -4.71 -6.87
CA VAL A 665 24.11 -4.15 -7.12
C VAL A 665 24.09 -2.95 -8.07
N VAL A 666 25.19 -2.20 -8.19
CA VAL A 666 25.27 -1.06 -9.09
C VAL A 666 25.93 -1.47 -10.38
N GLN A 667 25.21 -1.29 -11.47
CA GLN A 667 25.67 -1.60 -12.83
C GLN A 667 25.58 -0.35 -13.70
N PRO A 668 26.47 -0.16 -14.69
CA PRO A 668 26.24 0.84 -15.73
C PRO A 668 24.98 0.47 -16.52
N VAL A 669 24.25 1.45 -17.00
CA VAL A 669 23.18 1.17 -17.96
C VAL A 669 23.84 0.74 -19.26
N ASP A 670 23.46 -0.42 -19.78
CA ASP A 670 23.85 -0.82 -21.12
C ASP A 670 23.24 0.21 -22.08
N PRO A 671 24.01 0.81 -22.98
CA PRO A 671 23.46 1.71 -24.01
C PRO A 671 22.36 1.08 -24.87
N GLU A 672 22.27 -0.27 -24.92
CA GLU A 672 21.17 -1.01 -25.57
C GLU A 672 19.89 -0.99 -24.78
N ASP A 673 19.97 -0.91 -23.45
CA ASP A 673 18.82 -0.89 -22.55
C ASP A 673 18.25 0.52 -22.35
N VAL A 674 18.94 1.55 -22.81
CA VAL A 674 18.36 2.90 -22.85
C VAL A 674 17.29 2.88 -23.95
N PRO A 675 15.99 3.00 -23.61
CA PRO A 675 14.94 2.92 -24.59
C PRO A 675 15.15 3.99 -25.68
N THR A 676 15.60 3.59 -26.85
CA THR A 676 15.51 4.41 -28.04
C THR A 676 14.02 4.50 -28.38
N GLY A 677 13.48 5.71 -28.39
CA GLY A 677 12.04 5.98 -28.47
C GLY A 677 11.36 5.60 -29.78
N GLU A 678 11.67 4.46 -30.35
CA GLU A 678 10.90 3.91 -31.45
C GLU A 678 9.64 3.24 -30.87
N LEU A 679 8.50 3.90 -31.05
CA LEU A 679 7.21 3.24 -30.91
C LEU A 679 7.15 2.17 -32.02
N PRO A 680 6.76 0.93 -31.70
CA PRO A 680 6.44 -0.04 -32.77
C PRO A 680 5.31 0.52 -33.60
N GLU A 681 5.46 0.39 -34.95
CA GLU A 681 4.47 0.79 -35.93
C GLU A 681 3.08 0.20 -35.68
#